data_f3d0a4e5e512dae314b7a2bf0cd9852d
#
_entry.id   f3d0a4e5e512dae314b7a2bf0cd9852d
#
_cell.length_a   1.000
_cell.length_b   1.000
_cell.length_c   1.000
_cell.angle_alpha   90.00
_cell.angle_beta   90.00
_cell.angle_gamma   90.00
#
_symmetry.space_group_name_H-M   'P 1'
#
loop_
_entity.id
_entity.type
_entity.pdbx_description
1 polymer ?
#
loop_
_entity_poly.entity_id
_entity_poly.type
_entity_poly.pdbx_seq_one_letter_code
_entity_poly.pdbx_strand_id
1 'polypeptide(L)'
;MNKRLSLIFALAATAFAAGGALVDRVGSTGFVQLEAESFRSLSARQQALVYWLSQAAIAIDPINYDQNSIYGLRQKRLLEEILLHAEGTDPQTLARITSFAKLFWSNRGNHNELTAQKFLPEFTFEELQTAAGAALRSGGFRGKPYGGQGIGGPADLDRELAALRASLFDPDFEPTITAKSPRGGQDILQASANNFYYHVSMADLQGFHDKYPLNSRLVRTDGGKLVEEVYRAGTPDGKIPPGRYAEFLRKANQYLEKARASAEPGQDAAIGALIRYYQTGDPADWIRFGIAWVGNDRTVDFANGFIEVYRDARAAKGTSQAFVSITDARLNGLMTKLAENAQYFEDHAPWLPQYKKQDVKPPLAKAVETVTETGDFHVSTIGDNLPNENEIREKYGSKSFLFTGSSRTLTRAAGNGALEEFAASPEEIAICKKYGEEAGDLMTGLHEVIGHGSGKLNPRLSGGSEAYLKEYFSTLEEARADLMALWNIFDPKLQQLHLVSSPDVGKAMYYNAVRVALTQLNRITKGDTIEEDHQRNRQLIVNYVMDKTGAIEKVEREGKTYLVLKDFDKMRQGVGMLEAELMRIKAEGDYAAIKALVDRYGVRFDPKLRDQVVARYQKLDLPRYWCGVNSLLTPSFDTAGKLIGVGLSYPRDYVKLQLSYAALHGVQ
;
A
#
# COMPACT_ATOMS: atom_id res chain seq x y z
N MET A 1 39.03 -6.13 -5.69
CA MET A 1 38.96 -6.71 -4.35
C MET A 1 37.59 -7.39 -4.20
N ASN A 2 37.35 -8.49 -4.92
CA ASN A 2 36.04 -9.12 -5.00
C ASN A 2 36.20 -10.65 -4.94
N LYS A 3 36.46 -11.22 -3.74
CA LYS A 3 36.55 -12.70 -3.58
C LYS A 3 36.05 -13.25 -2.24
N ARG A 4 35.22 -12.51 -1.45
CA ARG A 4 34.76 -13.00 -0.13
C ARG A 4 33.23 -13.10 0.09
N LEU A 5 32.41 -12.99 -0.95
CA LEU A 5 30.94 -13.06 -0.81
C LEU A 5 30.28 -14.39 -1.26
N SER A 6 31.05 -15.46 -1.46
CA SER A 6 30.52 -16.65 -2.16
C SER A 6 30.24 -17.89 -1.28
N LEU A 7 30.17 -17.82 0.04
CA LEU A 7 30.13 -19.07 0.83
C LEU A 7 29.10 -19.17 1.97
N ILE A 8 27.99 -18.44 2.01
CA ILE A 8 27.05 -18.55 3.17
C ILE A 8 25.57 -18.79 2.76
N PHE A 9 25.22 -19.09 1.53
CA PHE A 9 23.82 -19.35 1.19
C PHE A 9 23.59 -20.74 0.57
N ALA A 10 23.67 -21.77 1.39
CA ALA A 10 23.20 -23.11 1.03
C ALA A 10 22.49 -23.75 2.23
N LEU A 11 21.30 -23.28 2.61
CA LEU A 11 20.33 -24.08 3.37
C LEU A 11 18.92 -23.45 3.23
N ALA A 12 17.99 -24.29 2.77
CA ALA A 12 16.56 -24.08 2.65
C ALA A 12 16.09 -23.06 1.59
N ALA A 13 16.59 -23.17 0.35
CA ALA A 13 15.82 -22.74 -0.80
C ALA A 13 14.78 -23.82 -1.10
N THR A 14 13.56 -23.69 -0.58
CA THR A 14 12.40 -24.27 -1.26
C THR A 14 12.45 -23.69 -2.68
N ALA A 15 12.63 -24.57 -3.68
CA ALA A 15 12.70 -24.19 -5.07
C ALA A 15 11.36 -23.56 -5.50
N PHE A 16 11.22 -22.25 -5.31
CA PHE A 16 10.21 -21.49 -6.02
C PHE A 16 10.60 -21.55 -7.50
N ALA A 17 9.66 -22.02 -8.33
CA ALA A 17 9.88 -22.13 -9.77
C ALA A 17 10.45 -20.81 -10.31
N ALA A 18 11.53 -20.87 -11.04
CA ALA A 18 12.16 -19.71 -11.67
C ALA A 18 11.11 -18.97 -12.51
N GLY A 19 10.68 -17.78 -12.04
CA GLY A 19 9.70 -16.94 -12.74
C GLY A 19 8.46 -16.48 -11.95
N GLY A 20 8.18 -17.02 -10.73
CA GLY A 20 7.02 -16.59 -9.93
C GLY A 20 7.22 -15.20 -9.28
N ALA A 21 6.14 -14.42 -9.13
CA ALA A 21 6.19 -13.13 -8.44
C ALA A 21 6.53 -13.25 -6.94
N LEU A 22 6.12 -14.35 -6.29
CA LEU A 22 6.50 -14.68 -4.92
C LEU A 22 7.98 -15.11 -4.88
N VAL A 23 8.79 -14.38 -4.13
CA VAL A 23 10.24 -14.63 -4.06
C VAL A 23 10.69 -15.23 -2.73
N ASP A 24 9.89 -15.05 -1.68
CA ASP A 24 10.20 -15.54 -0.35
C ASP A 24 8.92 -15.61 0.50
N ARG A 25 9.00 -16.34 1.65
CA ARG A 25 7.90 -16.43 2.60
C ARG A 25 8.41 -16.64 4.02
N VAL A 26 7.83 -15.92 4.97
CA VAL A 26 8.03 -16.14 6.42
C VAL A 26 6.67 -16.26 7.08
N GLY A 27 6.33 -17.46 7.52
CA GLY A 27 5.01 -17.74 8.12
C GLY A 27 3.87 -17.37 7.14
N SER A 28 3.02 -16.44 7.55
CA SER A 28 1.91 -15.93 6.75
C SER A 28 2.25 -14.70 5.89
N THR A 29 3.49 -14.22 5.89
CA THR A 29 3.94 -13.09 5.09
C THR A 29 4.64 -13.57 3.83
N GLY A 30 4.13 -13.19 2.65
CA GLY A 30 4.74 -13.40 1.35
C GLY A 30 5.54 -12.17 0.91
N PHE A 31 6.71 -12.39 0.31
CA PHE A 31 7.56 -11.35 -0.26
C PHE A 31 7.43 -11.39 -1.78
N VAL A 32 7.05 -10.28 -2.39
CA VAL A 32 6.76 -10.20 -3.82
C VAL A 32 7.67 -9.21 -4.51
N GLN A 33 8.26 -9.63 -5.66
CA GLN A 33 9.10 -8.76 -6.45
C GLN A 33 8.25 -7.70 -7.16
N LEU A 34 8.47 -6.43 -6.83
CA LEU A 34 7.90 -5.33 -7.61
C LEU A 34 8.62 -5.23 -8.96
N GLU A 35 7.83 -5.24 -10.01
CA GLU A 35 8.30 -5.15 -11.40
C GLU A 35 7.79 -3.85 -12.02
N ALA A 36 8.69 -3.09 -12.64
CA ALA A 36 8.41 -1.81 -13.28
C ALA A 36 8.91 -1.83 -14.73
N GLU A 37 8.27 -2.62 -15.58
CA GLU A 37 8.68 -2.82 -16.97
C GLU A 37 8.65 -1.54 -17.81
N SER A 38 7.76 -0.59 -17.46
CA SER A 38 7.69 0.73 -18.08
C SER A 38 9.00 1.53 -17.94
N PHE A 39 9.88 1.18 -16.99
CA PHE A 39 11.20 1.80 -16.84
C PHE A 39 12.04 1.70 -18.10
N ARG A 40 11.93 0.61 -18.84
CA ARG A 40 12.73 0.36 -20.06
C ARG A 40 12.38 1.32 -21.21
N SER A 41 11.18 1.89 -21.19
CA SER A 41 10.72 2.85 -22.19
C SER A 41 11.11 4.30 -21.86
N LEU A 42 11.64 4.55 -20.66
CA LEU A 42 12.03 5.89 -20.24
C LEU A 42 13.30 6.38 -20.95
N SER A 43 13.36 7.68 -21.22
CA SER A 43 14.59 8.33 -21.64
C SER A 43 15.66 8.25 -20.54
N ALA A 44 16.94 8.35 -20.91
CA ALA A 44 18.05 8.34 -19.95
C ALA A 44 17.89 9.41 -18.84
N ARG A 45 17.32 10.57 -19.20
CA ARG A 45 17.01 11.65 -18.26
C ARG A 45 15.95 11.23 -17.23
N GLN A 46 14.87 10.57 -17.67
CA GLN A 46 13.83 10.07 -16.80
C GLN A 46 14.32 8.92 -15.93
N GLN A 47 15.14 8.01 -16.47
CA GLN A 47 15.79 6.94 -15.69
C GLN A 47 16.67 7.50 -14.58
N ALA A 48 17.43 8.56 -14.86
CA ALA A 48 18.23 9.27 -13.87
C ALA A 48 17.35 9.91 -12.78
N LEU A 49 16.20 10.49 -13.17
CA LEU A 49 15.23 11.05 -12.24
C LEU A 49 14.68 9.97 -11.29
N VAL A 50 14.23 8.83 -11.84
CA VAL A 50 13.76 7.68 -11.04
C VAL A 50 14.83 7.24 -10.04
N TYR A 51 16.09 7.11 -10.49
CA TYR A 51 17.18 6.72 -9.60
C TYR A 51 17.38 7.67 -8.42
N TRP A 52 17.46 8.98 -8.68
CA TRP A 52 17.71 9.95 -7.62
C TRP A 52 16.52 10.12 -6.67
N LEU A 53 15.29 10.05 -7.18
CA LEU A 53 14.08 10.04 -6.34
C LEU A 53 14.03 8.78 -5.46
N SER A 54 14.39 7.61 -6.01
CA SER A 54 14.48 6.36 -5.24
C SER A 54 15.53 6.44 -4.14
N GLN A 55 16.71 7.04 -4.42
CA GLN A 55 17.74 7.26 -3.39
C GLN A 55 17.22 8.21 -2.27
N ALA A 56 16.47 9.24 -2.62
CA ALA A 56 15.85 10.13 -1.65
C ALA A 56 14.78 9.41 -0.79
N ALA A 57 13.99 8.52 -1.39
CA ALA A 57 13.01 7.69 -0.70
C ALA A 57 13.70 6.74 0.31
N ILE A 58 14.77 6.05 -0.11
CA ILE A 58 15.54 5.15 0.77
C ILE A 58 16.22 5.93 1.90
N ALA A 59 16.66 7.16 1.65
CA ALA A 59 17.33 7.98 2.66
C ALA A 59 16.44 8.32 3.87
N ILE A 60 15.12 8.42 3.70
CA ILE A 60 14.16 8.70 4.79
C ILE A 60 13.54 7.45 5.41
N ASP A 61 13.72 6.26 4.82
CA ASP A 61 13.12 5.01 5.32
C ASP A 61 13.41 4.74 6.81
N PRO A 62 14.64 4.98 7.34
CA PRO A 62 14.92 4.78 8.76
C PRO A 62 14.06 5.59 9.71
N ILE A 63 13.52 6.73 9.29
CA ILE A 63 12.69 7.59 10.13
C ILE A 63 11.44 6.84 10.61
N ASN A 64 10.84 6.03 9.74
CA ASN A 64 9.63 5.30 10.10
C ASN A 64 9.85 4.29 11.22
N TYR A 65 11.02 3.65 11.29
CA TYR A 65 11.37 2.75 12.39
C TYR A 65 11.42 3.47 13.74
N ASP A 66 11.97 4.68 13.79
CA ASP A 66 11.99 5.50 15.02
C ASP A 66 10.59 6.06 15.35
N GLN A 67 9.76 6.35 14.34
CA GLN A 67 8.38 6.75 14.57
C GLN A 67 7.52 5.61 15.12
N ASN A 68 7.79 4.37 14.74
CA ASN A 68 7.05 3.20 15.20
C ASN A 68 7.42 2.77 16.65
N SER A 69 8.66 2.97 17.08
CA SER A 69 9.10 2.76 18.46
C SER A 69 10.42 3.47 18.72
N ILE A 70 10.62 4.00 19.94
CA ILE A 70 11.90 4.59 20.36
C ILE A 70 13.07 3.60 20.29
N TYR A 71 12.77 2.32 20.21
CA TYR A 71 13.76 1.22 20.09
C TYR A 71 13.99 0.82 18.62
N GLY A 72 13.16 1.27 17.69
CA GLY A 72 13.10 0.76 16.33
C GLY A 72 14.42 0.83 15.55
N LEU A 73 15.12 1.98 15.57
CA LEU A 73 16.41 2.11 14.89
C LEU A 73 17.53 1.30 15.55
N ARG A 74 17.51 1.14 16.87
CA ARG A 74 18.48 0.34 17.62
C ARG A 74 18.29 -1.15 17.31
N GLN A 75 17.03 -1.62 17.26
CA GLN A 75 16.69 -2.99 16.85
C GLN A 75 17.09 -3.25 15.40
N LYS A 76 16.78 -2.30 14.48
CA LYS A 76 17.20 -2.37 13.08
C LYS A 76 18.69 -2.56 12.93
N ARG A 77 19.47 -1.71 13.58
CA ARG A 77 20.92 -1.80 13.60
C ARG A 77 21.41 -3.16 14.10
N LEU A 78 20.88 -3.61 15.25
CA LEU A 78 21.28 -4.89 15.87
C LEU A 78 21.12 -6.05 14.89
N LEU A 79 19.95 -6.15 14.24
CA LEU A 79 19.66 -7.21 13.27
C LEU A 79 20.56 -7.15 12.05
N GLU A 80 20.79 -5.96 11.50
CA GLU A 80 21.63 -5.75 10.30
C GLU A 80 23.10 -6.06 10.57
N GLU A 81 23.64 -5.63 11.70
CA GLU A 81 25.03 -5.92 12.09
C GLU A 81 25.25 -7.44 12.31
N ILE A 82 24.27 -8.14 12.92
CA ILE A 82 24.35 -9.60 13.07
C ILE A 82 24.34 -10.29 11.70
N LEU A 83 23.46 -9.85 10.77
CA LEU A 83 23.35 -10.48 9.46
C LEU A 83 24.55 -10.20 8.56
N LEU A 84 25.18 -9.02 8.66
CA LEU A 84 26.40 -8.67 7.92
C LEU A 84 27.63 -9.38 8.46
N HIS A 85 27.67 -9.69 9.76
CA HIS A 85 28.81 -10.27 10.46
C HIS A 85 28.44 -11.63 11.10
N ALA A 86 27.78 -12.49 10.32
CA ALA A 86 27.20 -13.75 10.80
C ALA A 86 28.23 -14.85 11.12
N GLU A 87 29.53 -14.62 10.88
CA GLU A 87 30.59 -15.61 11.11
C GLU A 87 30.61 -16.10 12.57
N GLY A 88 30.55 -17.41 12.78
CA GLY A 88 30.55 -18.02 14.11
C GLY A 88 29.17 -18.06 14.80
N THR A 89 28.10 -17.62 14.13
CA THR A 89 26.73 -17.80 14.61
C THR A 89 26.21 -19.17 14.21
N ASP A 90 25.52 -19.86 15.12
CA ASP A 90 24.84 -21.13 14.82
C ASP A 90 23.88 -20.99 13.64
N PRO A 91 23.95 -21.85 12.62
CA PRO A 91 23.13 -21.71 11.41
C PRO A 91 21.60 -21.72 11.66
N GLN A 92 21.11 -22.48 12.64
CA GLN A 92 19.67 -22.52 12.95
C GLN A 92 19.22 -21.22 13.61
N THR A 93 20.02 -20.70 14.54
CA THR A 93 19.79 -19.42 15.19
C THR A 93 19.84 -18.28 14.15
N LEU A 94 20.83 -18.30 13.25
CA LEU A 94 20.93 -17.32 12.16
C LEU A 94 19.71 -17.35 11.24
N ALA A 95 19.19 -18.54 10.91
CA ALA A 95 17.97 -18.67 10.11
C ALA A 95 16.73 -18.05 10.79
N ARG A 96 16.55 -18.25 12.10
CA ARG A 96 15.45 -17.63 12.88
C ARG A 96 15.64 -16.11 12.98
N ILE A 97 16.86 -15.63 13.22
CA ILE A 97 17.16 -14.18 13.23
C ILE A 97 16.87 -13.58 11.84
N THR A 98 17.25 -14.25 10.76
CA THR A 98 16.96 -13.81 9.38
C THR A 98 15.47 -13.73 9.11
N SER A 99 14.70 -14.73 9.55
CA SER A 99 13.23 -14.71 9.40
C SER A 99 12.60 -13.55 10.18
N PHE A 100 13.02 -13.32 11.41
CA PHE A 100 12.56 -12.19 12.20
C PHE A 100 12.95 -10.85 11.57
N ALA A 101 14.17 -10.69 11.07
CA ALA A 101 14.65 -9.48 10.41
C ALA A 101 13.82 -9.17 9.15
N LYS A 102 13.45 -10.19 8.35
CA LYS A 102 12.55 -10.01 7.20
C LYS A 102 11.21 -9.44 7.62
N LEU A 103 10.58 -10.00 8.67
CA LEU A 103 9.30 -9.48 9.21
C LEU A 103 9.49 -8.08 9.80
N PHE A 104 10.59 -7.84 10.51
CA PHE A 104 10.91 -6.55 11.10
C PHE A 104 11.06 -5.44 10.03
N TRP A 105 11.78 -5.71 8.96
CA TRP A 105 11.93 -4.74 7.86
C TRP A 105 10.61 -4.53 7.11
N SER A 106 9.83 -5.57 6.89
CA SER A 106 8.56 -5.47 6.17
C SER A 106 7.54 -4.61 6.92
N ASN A 107 7.54 -4.65 8.24
CA ASN A 107 6.63 -3.90 9.11
C ASN A 107 7.25 -2.60 9.67
N ARG A 108 8.48 -2.27 9.31
CA ARG A 108 9.25 -1.13 9.88
C ARG A 108 9.32 -1.16 11.42
N GLY A 109 9.43 -2.37 12.00
CA GLY A 109 9.47 -2.63 13.43
C GLY A 109 8.93 -4.01 13.78
N ASN A 110 8.76 -4.30 15.03
CA ASN A 110 8.22 -5.57 15.52
C ASN A 110 6.70 -5.52 15.84
N HIS A 111 5.97 -4.67 15.14
CA HIS A 111 4.51 -4.63 15.17
C HIS A 111 3.97 -4.86 13.75
N ASN A 112 2.97 -5.75 13.63
CA ASN A 112 2.36 -6.02 12.35
C ASN A 112 1.56 -4.80 11.85
N GLU A 113 1.80 -4.39 10.61
CA GLU A 113 1.24 -3.17 10.01
C GLU A 113 -0.30 -3.16 9.97
N LEU A 114 -0.92 -4.32 9.72
CA LEU A 114 -2.38 -4.42 9.57
C LEU A 114 -3.10 -4.64 10.90
N THR A 115 -2.49 -5.39 11.83
CA THR A 115 -3.11 -5.71 13.12
C THR A 115 -2.70 -4.76 14.23
N ALA A 116 -1.69 -3.93 14.01
CA ALA A 116 -1.04 -3.06 15.00
C ALA A 116 -0.41 -3.80 16.20
N GLN A 117 -0.41 -5.13 16.22
CA GLN A 117 0.03 -5.95 17.35
C GLN A 117 1.50 -6.33 17.23
N LYS A 118 2.19 -6.39 18.38
CA LYS A 118 3.56 -6.87 18.47
C LYS A 118 3.64 -8.34 18.06
N PHE A 119 4.69 -8.69 17.34
CA PHE A 119 5.14 -10.06 17.14
C PHE A 119 6.51 -10.29 17.78
N LEU A 120 6.73 -11.50 18.29
CA LEU A 120 7.93 -11.88 19.02
C LEU A 120 8.87 -12.71 18.13
N PRO A 121 10.20 -12.68 18.43
CA PRO A 121 11.15 -13.55 17.75
C PRO A 121 10.99 -15.01 18.16
N GLU A 122 11.35 -15.92 17.25
CA GLU A 122 11.39 -17.38 17.50
C GLU A 122 12.75 -17.86 18.05
N PHE A 123 13.65 -16.93 18.39
CA PHE A 123 14.91 -17.20 19.07
C PHE A 123 14.90 -16.61 20.49
N THR A 124 15.77 -17.15 21.38
CA THR A 124 15.86 -16.65 22.75
C THR A 124 16.76 -15.44 22.87
N PHE A 125 16.68 -14.75 24.00
CA PHE A 125 17.58 -13.62 24.29
C PHE A 125 19.05 -14.05 24.35
N GLU A 126 19.34 -15.23 24.89
CA GLU A 126 20.69 -15.81 24.98
C GLU A 126 21.24 -16.16 23.59
N GLU A 127 20.42 -16.65 22.68
CA GLU A 127 20.78 -16.88 21.29
C GLU A 127 21.12 -15.54 20.59
N LEU A 128 20.33 -14.49 20.82
CA LEU A 128 20.58 -13.16 20.30
C LEU A 128 21.90 -12.58 20.84
N GLN A 129 22.15 -12.71 22.13
CA GLN A 129 23.42 -12.27 22.76
C GLN A 129 24.61 -13.00 22.15
N THR A 130 24.51 -14.29 21.94
CA THR A 130 25.58 -15.11 21.35
C THR A 130 25.86 -14.67 19.91
N ALA A 131 24.82 -14.46 19.10
CA ALA A 131 24.93 -13.98 17.73
C ALA A 131 25.52 -12.57 17.65
N ALA A 132 25.04 -11.65 18.46
CA ALA A 132 25.57 -10.29 18.53
C ALA A 132 27.01 -10.25 18.98
N GLY A 133 27.39 -11.09 19.97
CA GLY A 133 28.79 -11.26 20.40
C GLY A 133 29.69 -11.83 19.30
N ALA A 134 29.21 -12.76 18.49
CA ALA A 134 29.92 -13.27 17.31
C ALA A 134 30.10 -12.15 16.26
N ALA A 135 29.07 -11.39 15.98
CA ALA A 135 29.11 -10.27 15.05
C ALA A 135 30.12 -9.19 15.51
N LEU A 136 30.15 -8.87 16.79
CA LEU A 136 31.16 -7.93 17.34
C LEU A 136 32.62 -8.43 17.15
N ARG A 137 32.84 -9.74 17.37
CA ARG A 137 34.17 -10.37 17.13
C ARG A 137 34.56 -10.35 15.66
N SER A 138 33.60 -10.52 14.76
CA SER A 138 33.81 -10.49 13.32
C SER A 138 33.93 -9.09 12.73
N GLY A 139 33.87 -8.05 13.57
CA GLY A 139 34.10 -6.66 13.17
C GLY A 139 32.86 -5.79 13.03
N GLY A 140 31.69 -6.30 13.38
CA GLY A 140 30.45 -5.53 13.44
C GLY A 140 30.43 -4.46 14.54
N PHE A 141 29.42 -3.60 14.49
CA PHE A 141 29.15 -2.53 15.47
C PHE A 141 30.18 -1.40 15.57
N ARG A 142 31.17 -1.34 14.67
CA ARG A 142 32.25 -0.33 14.70
C ARG A 142 31.78 1.07 14.29
N GLY A 143 30.78 1.15 13.43
CA GLY A 143 30.23 2.40 12.91
C GLY A 143 29.24 3.08 13.87
N LYS A 144 28.69 4.20 13.43
CA LYS A 144 27.62 4.94 14.11
C LYS A 144 26.40 5.08 13.17
N PRO A 145 25.87 3.96 12.64
CA PRO A 145 24.75 4.03 11.70
C PRO A 145 23.53 4.66 12.39
N TYR A 146 22.67 5.27 11.59
CA TYR A 146 21.43 5.91 12.03
C TYR A 146 21.61 7.01 13.10
N GLY A 147 22.78 7.67 13.15
CA GLY A 147 23.06 8.67 14.19
C GLY A 147 23.26 8.09 15.58
N GLY A 148 23.33 6.76 15.71
CA GLY A 148 23.51 6.06 16.97
C GLY A 148 24.95 6.17 17.53
N GLN A 149 25.14 5.65 18.75
CA GLN A 149 26.45 5.59 19.38
C GLN A 149 27.24 4.35 18.94
N GLY A 150 28.54 4.44 18.82
CA GLY A 150 29.42 3.29 18.59
C GLY A 150 29.39 2.33 19.77
N ILE A 151 29.51 1.03 19.48
CA ILE A 151 29.71 -0.01 20.49
C ILE A 151 31.19 -0.29 20.55
N GLY A 152 31.85 0.14 21.66
CA GLY A 152 33.28 0.07 21.83
C GLY A 152 33.80 -1.30 22.28
N GLY A 153 32.93 -2.19 22.74
CA GLY A 153 33.31 -3.53 23.20
C GLY A 153 32.16 -4.32 23.82
N PRO A 154 32.45 -5.52 24.38
CA PRO A 154 31.40 -6.42 24.89
C PRO A 154 30.47 -5.79 25.94
N ALA A 155 31.05 -5.02 26.90
CA ALA A 155 30.25 -4.38 27.94
C ALA A 155 29.25 -3.33 27.40
N ASP A 156 29.59 -2.64 26.30
CA ASP A 156 28.66 -1.71 25.63
C ASP A 156 27.58 -2.47 24.93
N LEU A 157 27.91 -3.57 24.26
CA LEU A 157 26.96 -4.46 23.60
C LEU A 157 25.98 -5.08 24.62
N ASP A 158 26.46 -5.55 25.75
CA ASP A 158 25.61 -6.12 26.81
C ASP A 158 24.63 -5.08 27.37
N ARG A 159 25.05 -3.82 27.56
CA ARG A 159 24.14 -2.72 27.94
C ARG A 159 23.08 -2.44 26.88
N GLU A 160 23.47 -2.45 25.60
CA GLU A 160 22.56 -2.24 24.50
C GLU A 160 21.51 -3.36 24.41
N LEU A 161 21.94 -4.62 24.49
CA LEU A 161 21.06 -5.79 24.48
C LEU A 161 20.11 -5.80 25.67
N ALA A 162 20.60 -5.48 26.87
CA ALA A 162 19.76 -5.38 28.07
C ALA A 162 18.68 -4.30 27.91
N ALA A 163 19.00 -3.15 27.31
CA ALA A 163 18.05 -2.08 27.07
C ALA A 163 16.98 -2.45 26.00
N LEU A 164 17.31 -3.34 25.06
CA LEU A 164 16.39 -3.79 24.02
C LEU A 164 15.57 -5.02 24.40
N ARG A 165 15.90 -5.69 25.52
CA ARG A 165 15.30 -6.99 25.88
C ARG A 165 13.78 -6.94 25.99
N ALA A 166 13.23 -5.99 26.76
CA ALA A 166 11.78 -5.88 26.92
C ALA A 166 11.07 -5.58 25.60
N SER A 167 11.63 -4.64 24.81
CA SER A 167 11.02 -4.25 23.54
C SER A 167 10.98 -5.37 22.48
N LEU A 168 11.90 -6.35 22.57
CA LEU A 168 11.96 -7.50 21.64
C LEU A 168 11.21 -8.73 22.16
N PHE A 169 11.28 -9.03 23.48
CA PHE A 169 10.88 -10.33 24.00
C PHE A 169 9.71 -10.30 24.97
N ASP A 170 9.32 -9.14 25.52
CA ASP A 170 8.18 -9.04 26.42
C ASP A 170 6.89 -8.73 25.62
N PRO A 171 5.90 -9.65 25.59
CA PRO A 171 4.64 -9.42 24.88
C PRO A 171 3.79 -8.30 25.47
N ASP A 172 3.95 -7.99 26.76
CA ASP A 172 3.18 -6.97 27.48
C ASP A 172 3.84 -5.59 27.44
N PHE A 173 5.10 -5.51 27.01
CA PHE A 173 5.79 -4.25 26.80
C PHE A 173 5.51 -3.72 25.39
N GLU A 174 4.90 -2.54 25.28
CA GLU A 174 4.49 -1.94 24.00
C GLU A 174 3.70 -2.93 23.10
N PRO A 175 2.56 -3.50 23.57
CA PRO A 175 1.86 -4.57 22.86
C PRO A 175 1.23 -4.17 21.55
N THR A 176 1.01 -2.86 21.34
CA THR A 176 0.40 -2.33 20.11
C THR A 176 1.07 -1.01 19.69
N ILE A 177 1.26 -0.85 18.37
CA ILE A 177 1.89 0.35 17.83
C ILE A 177 1.00 1.60 18.00
N THR A 178 -0.32 1.46 17.82
CA THR A 178 -1.29 2.55 17.93
C THR A 178 -2.52 2.08 18.69
N ALA A 179 -2.72 2.57 19.89
CA ALA A 179 -3.83 2.19 20.77
C ALA A 179 -4.95 3.23 20.67
N LYS A 180 -5.94 3.02 19.79
CA LYS A 180 -7.12 3.90 19.67
C LYS A 180 -8.23 3.59 20.67
N SER A 181 -8.24 2.37 21.24
CA SER A 181 -9.21 1.92 22.23
C SER A 181 -8.52 1.00 23.26
N PRO A 182 -7.59 1.54 24.08
CA PRO A 182 -6.83 0.75 25.02
C PRO A 182 -7.73 0.19 26.13
N ARG A 183 -7.35 -0.97 26.67
CA ARG A 183 -8.09 -1.62 27.76
C ARG A 183 -7.94 -0.83 29.07
N GLY A 184 -8.95 -0.91 29.95
CA GLY A 184 -8.88 -0.37 31.29
C GLY A 184 -8.85 1.18 31.38
N GLY A 185 -9.21 1.89 30.31
CA GLY A 185 -9.25 3.35 30.32
C GLY A 185 -7.86 4.00 30.31
N GLN A 186 -6.83 3.27 29.88
CA GLN A 186 -5.49 3.84 29.68
C GLN A 186 -5.52 4.99 28.64
N ASP A 187 -4.61 5.94 28.81
CA ASP A 187 -4.43 7.03 27.85
C ASP A 187 -3.95 6.49 26.50
N ILE A 188 -4.59 6.91 25.40
CA ILE A 188 -4.30 6.41 24.05
C ILE A 188 -2.87 6.70 23.59
N LEU A 189 -2.27 7.81 24.02
CA LEU A 189 -0.91 8.18 23.65
C LEU A 189 0.10 7.34 24.43
N GLN A 190 -0.14 7.14 25.75
CA GLN A 190 0.74 6.40 26.61
C GLN A 190 0.66 4.88 26.38
N ALA A 191 -0.48 4.39 25.89
CA ALA A 191 -0.67 2.97 25.54
C ALA A 191 -0.14 2.61 24.14
N SER A 192 0.26 3.60 23.33
CA SER A 192 0.81 3.40 21.99
C SER A 192 2.34 3.30 22.04
N ALA A 193 2.90 2.32 21.31
CA ALA A 193 4.36 2.15 21.17
C ALA A 193 4.99 3.22 20.28
N ASN A 194 4.20 3.85 19.40
CA ASN A 194 4.73 4.86 18.47
C ASN A 194 5.35 6.05 19.20
N ASN A 195 6.36 6.64 18.57
CA ASN A 195 7.23 7.68 19.16
C ASN A 195 6.82 9.10 18.71
N PHE A 196 5.53 9.35 18.56
CA PHE A 196 5.03 10.71 18.27
C PHE A 196 4.87 11.56 19.52
N TYR A 197 4.72 10.92 20.68
CA TYR A 197 4.51 11.55 21.99
C TYR A 197 5.45 10.96 23.03
N TYR A 198 6.27 11.78 23.63
CA TYR A 198 7.20 11.33 24.66
C TYR A 198 6.82 11.95 26.01
N HIS A 199 6.40 11.08 26.95
CA HIS A 199 5.87 11.49 28.26
C HIS A 199 4.66 12.45 28.19
N VAL A 200 3.86 12.38 27.13
CA VAL A 200 2.67 13.19 26.90
C VAL A 200 1.42 12.32 27.02
N SER A 201 0.40 12.85 27.70
CA SER A 201 -0.94 12.26 27.77
C SER A 201 -1.97 13.13 27.02
N MET A 202 -3.15 12.60 26.76
CA MET A 202 -4.27 13.39 26.20
C MET A 202 -4.65 14.57 27.10
N ALA A 203 -4.50 14.40 28.43
CA ALA A 203 -4.79 15.47 29.38
C ALA A 203 -3.80 16.65 29.23
N ASP A 204 -2.52 16.37 28.92
CA ASP A 204 -1.51 17.41 28.69
C ASP A 204 -1.81 18.27 27.47
N LEU A 205 -2.65 17.78 26.56
CA LEU A 205 -2.97 18.45 25.29
C LEU A 205 -4.18 19.39 25.37
N GLN A 206 -4.78 19.53 26.53
CA GLN A 206 -5.91 20.46 26.70
C GLN A 206 -5.46 21.90 26.42
N GLY A 207 -6.00 22.48 25.33
CA GLY A 207 -5.62 23.84 24.86
C GLY A 207 -4.30 23.90 24.09
N PHE A 208 -3.66 22.76 23.81
CA PHE A 208 -2.46 22.70 22.96
C PHE A 208 -2.84 22.72 21.48
N HIS A 209 -2.12 23.50 20.68
CA HIS A 209 -2.25 23.56 19.23
C HIS A 209 -0.90 23.23 18.59
N ASP A 210 -0.86 22.17 17.79
CA ASP A 210 0.34 21.77 17.05
C ASP A 210 0.72 22.87 16.04
N LYS A 211 1.92 23.39 16.15
CA LYS A 211 2.50 24.31 15.16
C LYS A 211 3.06 23.54 13.96
N TYR A 212 3.56 22.33 14.20
CA TYR A 212 4.12 21.44 13.21
C TYR A 212 3.41 20.07 13.27
N PRO A 213 2.12 20.00 12.84
CA PRO A 213 1.32 18.80 13.07
C PRO A 213 1.95 17.56 12.44
N LEU A 214 2.24 17.54 11.14
CA LEU A 214 2.71 16.37 10.44
C LEU A 214 4.16 15.99 10.78
N ASN A 215 5.02 16.96 11.01
CA ASN A 215 6.47 16.78 11.03
C ASN A 215 7.11 17.15 12.37
N SER A 216 6.51 16.70 13.47
CA SER A 216 7.11 16.84 14.80
C SER A 216 6.79 15.68 15.73
N ARG A 217 7.69 15.43 16.68
CA ARG A 217 7.41 14.68 17.90
C ARG A 217 7.09 15.65 19.03
N LEU A 218 6.07 15.39 19.81
CA LEU A 218 5.76 16.20 20.98
C LEU A 218 6.37 15.57 22.24
N VAL A 219 7.11 16.36 22.98
CA VAL A 219 7.82 15.92 24.18
C VAL A 219 7.37 16.75 25.38
N ARG A 220 7.08 16.10 26.51
CA ARG A 220 6.93 16.78 27.80
C ARG A 220 8.25 16.74 28.54
N THR A 221 8.84 17.91 28.76
CA THR A 221 10.12 18.04 29.50
C THR A 221 9.90 17.77 30.99
N ASP A 222 10.99 17.54 31.73
CA ASP A 222 10.96 17.33 33.18
C ASP A 222 10.31 18.49 33.93
N GLY A 223 10.39 19.70 33.37
CA GLY A 223 9.69 20.90 33.87
C GLY A 223 8.21 20.99 33.48
N GLY A 224 7.64 19.96 32.86
CA GLY A 224 6.24 19.89 32.44
C GLY A 224 5.87 20.69 31.18
N LYS A 225 6.84 21.34 30.53
CA LYS A 225 6.61 22.09 29.29
C LYS A 225 6.50 21.15 28.08
N LEU A 226 5.51 21.39 27.21
CA LEU A 226 5.39 20.73 25.92
C LEU A 226 6.30 21.40 24.89
N VAL A 227 7.08 20.58 24.16
CA VAL A 227 8.02 21.03 23.13
C VAL A 227 7.84 20.17 21.88
N GLU A 228 7.68 20.81 20.72
CA GLU A 228 7.69 20.14 19.42
C GLU A 228 9.13 19.98 18.93
N GLU A 229 9.61 18.74 18.86
CA GLU A 229 10.86 18.38 18.18
C GLU A 229 10.58 18.27 16.68
N VAL A 230 10.82 19.36 15.96
CA VAL A 230 10.50 19.47 14.53
C VAL A 230 11.44 18.61 13.69
N TYR A 231 10.88 17.89 12.72
CA TYR A 231 11.64 17.11 11.74
C TYR A 231 12.13 18.06 10.64
N ARG A 232 13.43 18.35 10.61
CA ARG A 232 14.03 19.25 9.62
C ARG A 232 15.55 19.12 9.56
N ALA A 233 16.09 19.33 8.36
CA ALA A 233 17.53 19.29 8.09
C ALA A 233 18.30 20.48 8.65
N GLY A 234 17.63 21.63 8.82
CA GLY A 234 18.23 22.94 9.00
C GLY A 234 18.65 23.57 7.65
N THR A 235 18.74 24.90 7.62
CA THR A 235 19.16 25.63 6.42
C THR A 235 20.69 25.69 6.29
N PRO A 236 21.25 25.72 5.05
CA PRO A 236 22.70 25.80 4.86
C PRO A 236 23.34 27.05 5.44
N ASP A 237 22.60 28.16 5.54
CA ASP A 237 23.07 29.41 6.13
C ASP A 237 22.99 29.46 7.68
N GLY A 238 22.51 28.35 8.29
CA GLY A 238 22.39 28.20 9.74
C GLY A 238 21.29 29.03 10.41
N LYS A 239 20.48 29.79 9.65
CA LYS A 239 19.39 30.60 10.21
C LYS A 239 18.29 29.73 10.85
N ILE A 240 18.02 28.59 10.26
CA ILE A 240 17.14 27.57 10.85
C ILE A 240 18.02 26.40 11.28
N PRO A 241 18.13 26.13 12.58
CA PRO A 241 18.97 25.06 13.08
C PRO A 241 18.42 23.68 12.69
N PRO A 242 19.25 22.63 12.66
CA PRO A 242 18.79 21.26 12.47
C PRO A 242 17.81 20.87 13.58
N GLY A 243 16.86 19.99 13.24
CA GLY A 243 15.93 19.37 14.17
C GLY A 243 16.13 17.85 14.23
N ARG A 244 15.07 17.16 14.66
CA ARG A 244 15.05 15.71 14.65
C ARG A 244 15.16 15.19 13.21
N TYR A 245 15.80 14.06 13.01
CA TYR A 245 16.05 13.41 11.70
C TYR A 245 16.89 14.24 10.71
N ALA A 246 17.61 15.26 11.17
CA ALA A 246 18.37 16.17 10.32
C ALA A 246 19.34 15.45 9.38
N GLU A 247 19.98 14.36 9.82
CA GLU A 247 20.92 13.59 9.02
C GLU A 247 20.23 12.93 7.81
N PHE A 248 19.12 12.23 8.05
CA PHE A 248 18.34 11.57 7.00
C PHE A 248 17.79 12.58 5.99
N LEU A 249 17.23 13.68 6.49
CA LEU A 249 16.66 14.73 5.65
C LEU A 249 17.72 15.50 4.83
N ARG A 250 18.92 15.71 5.37
CA ARG A 250 20.05 16.25 4.61
C ARG A 250 20.46 15.32 3.47
N LYS A 251 20.51 14.02 3.75
CA LYS A 251 20.85 13.01 2.76
C LYS A 251 19.80 12.94 1.66
N ALA A 252 18.52 12.95 2.03
CA ALA A 252 17.43 13.03 1.07
C ALA A 252 17.54 14.28 0.21
N ASN A 253 17.79 15.46 0.80
CA ASN A 253 17.97 16.71 0.05
C ASN A 253 19.15 16.65 -0.93
N GLN A 254 20.25 15.98 -0.60
CA GLN A 254 21.37 15.78 -1.53
C GLN A 254 20.95 14.99 -2.78
N TYR A 255 20.09 13.97 -2.62
CA TYR A 255 19.57 13.20 -3.73
C TYR A 255 18.48 13.96 -4.50
N LEU A 256 17.62 14.70 -3.82
CA LEU A 256 16.60 15.56 -4.44
C LEU A 256 17.24 16.67 -5.29
N GLU A 257 18.34 17.28 -4.84
CA GLU A 257 19.09 18.24 -5.67
C GLU A 257 19.65 17.61 -6.95
N LYS A 258 20.11 16.36 -6.90
CA LYS A 258 20.53 15.62 -8.10
C LYS A 258 19.33 15.26 -8.98
N ALA A 259 18.18 14.95 -8.40
CA ALA A 259 16.94 14.69 -9.13
C ALA A 259 16.47 15.91 -9.92
N ARG A 260 16.61 17.13 -9.37
CA ARG A 260 16.27 18.40 -10.05
C ARG A 260 16.96 18.56 -11.39
N ALA A 261 18.22 18.16 -11.51
CA ALA A 261 18.95 18.23 -12.78
C ALA A 261 18.34 17.36 -13.89
N SER A 262 17.58 16.34 -13.52
CA SER A 262 16.88 15.43 -14.44
C SER A 262 15.38 15.69 -14.53
N ALA A 263 14.82 16.54 -13.68
CA ALA A 263 13.40 16.86 -13.62
C ALA A 263 12.95 17.72 -14.82
N GLU A 264 11.68 17.56 -15.20
CA GLU A 264 11.04 18.43 -16.18
C GLU A 264 10.64 19.78 -15.55
N PRO A 265 10.44 20.83 -16.38
CA PRO A 265 9.88 22.10 -15.87
C PRO A 265 8.59 21.88 -15.07
N GLY A 266 8.45 22.55 -13.93
CA GLY A 266 7.35 22.36 -12.98
C GLY A 266 7.63 21.25 -11.97
N GLN A 267 8.13 20.08 -12.37
CA GLN A 267 8.57 19.03 -11.46
C GLN A 267 9.81 19.46 -10.67
N ASP A 268 10.74 20.19 -11.32
CA ASP A 268 11.87 20.84 -10.65
C ASP A 268 11.40 21.78 -9.52
N ALA A 269 10.36 22.59 -9.80
CA ALA A 269 9.79 23.48 -8.80
C ALA A 269 9.19 22.71 -7.59
N ALA A 270 8.48 21.60 -7.84
CA ALA A 270 7.95 20.76 -6.79
C ALA A 270 9.08 20.13 -5.93
N ILE A 271 10.11 19.56 -6.57
CA ILE A 271 11.27 19.00 -5.85
C ILE A 271 11.99 20.09 -5.03
N GLY A 272 12.16 21.30 -5.61
CA GLY A 272 12.75 22.43 -4.90
C GLY A 272 11.94 22.86 -3.66
N ALA A 273 10.61 22.86 -3.75
CA ALA A 273 9.74 23.14 -2.61
C ALA A 273 9.85 22.05 -1.52
N LEU A 274 9.93 20.76 -1.89
CA LEU A 274 10.16 19.67 -0.95
C LEU A 274 11.51 19.80 -0.23
N ILE A 275 12.58 20.12 -0.96
CA ILE A 275 13.91 20.40 -0.36
C ILE A 275 13.80 21.53 0.67
N ARG A 276 13.08 22.58 0.33
CA ARG A 276 12.86 23.71 1.25
C ARG A 276 12.08 23.28 2.48
N TYR A 277 11.01 22.50 2.32
CA TYR A 277 10.27 21.94 3.45
C TYR A 277 11.16 21.10 4.37
N TYR A 278 11.99 20.23 3.81
CA TYR A 278 12.93 19.44 4.61
C TYR A 278 14.00 20.30 5.31
N GLN A 279 14.39 21.44 4.74
CA GLN A 279 15.31 22.37 5.40
C GLN A 279 14.65 23.09 6.57
N THR A 280 13.42 23.58 6.40
CA THR A 280 12.77 24.48 7.35
C THR A 280 11.87 23.76 8.35
N GLY A 281 11.21 22.67 7.91
CA GLY A 281 10.10 22.06 8.62
C GLY A 281 8.82 22.91 8.65
N ASP A 282 8.76 24.02 7.91
CA ASP A 282 7.62 24.94 7.93
C ASP A 282 6.42 24.32 7.19
N PRO A 283 5.23 24.18 7.82
CA PRO A 283 4.02 23.71 7.15
C PRO A 283 3.65 24.48 5.89
N ALA A 284 3.97 25.79 5.83
CA ALA A 284 3.74 26.58 4.62
C ALA A 284 4.61 26.14 3.45
N ASP A 285 5.81 25.60 3.69
CA ASP A 285 6.65 25.01 2.65
C ASP A 285 6.07 23.68 2.15
N TRP A 286 5.42 22.89 3.03
CA TRP A 286 4.66 21.69 2.64
C TRP A 286 3.50 22.02 1.71
N ILE A 287 2.72 23.03 2.05
CA ILE A 287 1.63 23.51 1.18
C ILE A 287 2.16 23.97 -0.17
N ARG A 288 3.28 24.70 -0.23
CA ARG A 288 3.93 25.09 -1.50
C ARG A 288 4.35 23.88 -2.33
N PHE A 289 4.92 22.85 -1.67
CA PHE A 289 5.23 21.59 -2.34
C PHE A 289 3.98 20.94 -2.92
N GLY A 290 2.92 20.77 -2.13
CA GLY A 290 1.67 20.15 -2.57
C GLY A 290 1.05 20.86 -3.78
N ILE A 291 0.98 22.20 -3.76
CA ILE A 291 0.47 23.00 -4.89
C ILE A 291 1.32 22.79 -6.16
N ALA A 292 2.64 22.87 -6.04
CA ALA A 292 3.54 22.67 -7.17
C ALA A 292 3.47 21.23 -7.70
N TRP A 293 3.35 20.25 -6.81
CA TRP A 293 3.30 18.82 -7.15
C TRP A 293 2.00 18.44 -7.86
N VAL A 294 0.83 18.90 -7.37
CA VAL A 294 -0.47 18.63 -8.01
C VAL A 294 -0.52 19.17 -9.43
N GLY A 295 0.05 20.35 -9.67
CA GLY A 295 0.10 20.98 -11.00
C GLY A 295 0.94 20.23 -12.05
N ASN A 296 1.62 19.13 -11.67
CA ASN A 296 2.52 18.39 -12.54
C ASN A 296 2.06 16.95 -12.72
N ASP A 297 1.45 16.63 -13.86
CA ASP A 297 1.20 15.25 -14.26
C ASP A 297 2.32 14.76 -15.21
N ARG A 298 3.15 13.82 -14.72
CA ARG A 298 4.36 13.34 -15.41
C ARG A 298 4.43 11.83 -15.44
N THR A 299 5.16 11.28 -16.42
CA THR A 299 5.39 9.83 -16.54
C THR A 299 6.10 9.26 -15.31
N VAL A 300 7.10 9.96 -14.78
CA VAL A 300 7.74 9.63 -13.50
C VAL A 300 7.13 10.52 -12.43
N ASP A 301 6.59 9.91 -11.38
CA ASP A 301 5.98 10.62 -10.27
C ASP A 301 6.45 10.04 -8.93
N PHE A 302 6.21 10.77 -7.85
CA PHE A 302 6.66 10.37 -6.53
C PHE A 302 5.81 11.03 -5.44
N ALA A 303 5.71 10.37 -4.30
CA ALA A 303 5.41 11.01 -3.02
C ALA A 303 6.61 10.82 -2.09
N ASN A 304 6.90 11.80 -1.25
CA ASN A 304 7.99 11.74 -0.28
C ASN A 304 7.73 12.77 0.81
N GLY A 305 7.56 12.34 2.06
CA GLY A 305 7.21 13.27 3.14
C GLY A 305 6.69 12.60 4.41
N PHE A 306 6.11 13.43 5.26
CA PHE A 306 5.36 13.03 6.45
C PHE A 306 3.88 13.19 6.09
N ILE A 307 3.20 12.10 5.67
CA ILE A 307 1.96 12.21 4.91
C ILE A 307 0.78 11.62 5.67
N GLU A 308 0.77 10.29 5.88
CA GLU A 308 -0.37 9.60 6.45
C GLU A 308 -0.35 9.66 7.99
N VAL A 309 -1.54 9.78 8.58
CA VAL A 309 -1.70 9.99 10.04
C VAL A 309 -2.30 8.78 10.76
N TYR A 310 -2.44 7.65 10.10
CA TYR A 310 -3.09 6.44 10.64
C TYR A 310 -2.36 5.86 11.85
N ARG A 311 -1.04 6.03 11.94
CA ARG A 311 -0.20 5.55 13.04
C ARG A 311 -0.29 6.44 14.28
N ASP A 312 -0.81 7.64 14.18
CA ASP A 312 -1.06 8.52 15.32
C ASP A 312 -2.48 8.29 15.88
N ALA A 313 -2.60 8.01 17.16
CA ALA A 313 -3.90 7.83 17.82
C ALA A 313 -4.78 9.10 17.77
N ARG A 314 -4.17 10.30 17.62
CA ARG A 314 -4.86 11.59 17.43
C ARG A 314 -5.11 11.94 15.95
N ALA A 315 -4.54 11.17 15.01
CA ALA A 315 -4.57 11.50 13.58
C ALA A 315 -3.99 12.90 13.25
N ALA A 316 -2.90 13.30 13.93
CA ALA A 316 -2.25 14.61 13.77
C ALA A 316 -0.81 14.51 13.25
N LYS A 317 -0.08 13.44 13.58
CA LYS A 317 1.32 13.26 13.21
C LYS A 317 1.46 12.40 11.96
N GLY A 318 2.22 12.92 10.99
CA GLY A 318 2.46 12.24 9.72
C GLY A 318 3.59 11.21 9.83
N THR A 319 3.35 10.03 9.25
CA THR A 319 4.39 9.02 9.08
C THR A 319 5.30 9.34 7.91
N SER A 320 6.60 9.04 8.06
CA SER A 320 7.55 9.06 6.95
C SER A 320 7.18 8.00 5.94
N GLN A 321 6.89 8.41 4.72
CA GLN A 321 6.62 7.52 3.61
C GLN A 321 7.13 8.07 2.29
N ALA A 322 7.43 7.19 1.35
CA ALA A 322 7.71 7.57 -0.02
C ALA A 322 7.42 6.43 -0.99
N PHE A 323 6.99 6.81 -2.17
CA PHE A 323 7.02 5.94 -3.35
C PHE A 323 7.58 6.68 -4.57
N VAL A 324 8.18 5.93 -5.47
CA VAL A 324 8.54 6.38 -6.80
C VAL A 324 7.86 5.47 -7.81
N SER A 325 7.11 6.06 -8.71
CA SER A 325 6.28 5.34 -9.67
C SER A 325 6.50 5.81 -11.10
N ILE A 326 6.15 4.93 -12.02
CA ILE A 326 6.17 5.19 -13.47
C ILE A 326 4.77 4.92 -14.00
N THR A 327 4.28 5.80 -14.86
CA THR A 327 3.00 5.60 -15.55
C THR A 327 3.03 4.27 -16.32
N ASP A 328 2.08 3.38 -16.04
CA ASP A 328 1.80 2.20 -16.86
C ASP A 328 1.18 2.68 -18.18
N ALA A 329 2.01 2.77 -19.22
CA ALA A 329 1.60 3.32 -20.51
C ALA A 329 0.46 2.51 -21.14
N ARG A 330 0.44 1.18 -20.95
CA ARG A 330 -0.59 0.31 -21.50
C ARG A 330 -1.96 0.58 -20.85
N LEU A 331 -2.01 0.58 -19.53
CA LEU A 331 -3.27 0.78 -18.81
C LEU A 331 -3.76 2.23 -18.87
N ASN A 332 -2.86 3.21 -18.83
CA ASN A 332 -3.25 4.60 -19.04
C ASN A 332 -3.76 4.82 -20.48
N GLY A 333 -3.19 4.15 -21.49
CA GLY A 333 -3.73 4.16 -22.85
C GLY A 333 -5.14 3.58 -22.93
N LEU A 334 -5.44 2.53 -22.18
CA LEU A 334 -6.79 1.98 -22.01
C LEU A 334 -7.72 3.03 -21.39
N MET A 335 -7.32 3.59 -20.24
CA MET A 335 -8.12 4.59 -19.51
C MET A 335 -8.38 5.85 -20.34
N THR A 336 -7.39 6.31 -21.09
CA THR A 336 -7.54 7.45 -22.03
C THR A 336 -8.59 7.16 -23.10
N LYS A 337 -8.52 5.99 -23.75
CA LYS A 337 -9.54 5.60 -24.75
C LYS A 337 -10.94 5.48 -24.16
N LEU A 338 -11.07 4.98 -22.94
CA LEU A 338 -12.34 4.96 -22.22
C LEU A 338 -12.85 6.38 -21.95
N ALA A 339 -11.97 7.26 -21.44
CA ALA A 339 -12.31 8.65 -21.14
C ALA A 339 -12.78 9.43 -22.40
N GLU A 340 -12.06 9.28 -23.51
CA GLU A 340 -12.44 9.88 -24.80
C GLU A 340 -13.81 9.41 -25.33
N ASN A 341 -14.26 8.24 -24.89
CA ASN A 341 -15.55 7.65 -25.25
C ASN A 341 -16.56 7.62 -24.10
N ALA A 342 -16.33 8.35 -23.03
CA ALA A 342 -17.16 8.31 -21.82
C ALA A 342 -18.64 8.67 -22.11
N GLN A 343 -18.88 9.66 -23.01
CA GLN A 343 -20.23 10.03 -23.41
C GLN A 343 -20.97 8.88 -24.13
N TYR A 344 -20.26 8.10 -24.96
CA TYR A 344 -20.87 6.93 -25.59
C TYR A 344 -21.38 5.93 -24.55
N PHE A 345 -20.57 5.60 -23.55
CA PHE A 345 -20.97 4.65 -22.49
C PHE A 345 -22.10 5.20 -21.62
N GLU A 346 -22.12 6.50 -21.34
CA GLU A 346 -23.21 7.18 -20.66
C GLU A 346 -24.53 7.07 -21.46
N ASP A 347 -24.47 7.34 -22.76
CA ASP A 347 -25.63 7.30 -23.65
C ASP A 347 -26.21 5.87 -23.78
N HIS A 348 -25.37 4.83 -23.63
CA HIS A 348 -25.76 3.41 -23.70
C HIS A 348 -25.96 2.77 -22.32
N ALA A 349 -25.86 3.54 -21.24
CA ALA A 349 -26.12 3.05 -19.90
C ALA A 349 -27.59 2.62 -19.72
N PRO A 350 -27.88 1.63 -18.86
CA PRO A 350 -29.20 0.99 -18.79
C PRO A 350 -30.30 1.80 -18.10
N TRP A 351 -29.98 3.00 -17.64
CA TRP A 351 -30.95 3.86 -16.92
C TRP A 351 -31.72 4.83 -17.83
N LEU A 352 -32.74 5.47 -17.26
CA LEU A 352 -33.62 6.38 -17.98
C LEU A 352 -32.89 7.64 -18.47
N PRO A 353 -33.32 8.24 -19.61
CA PRO A 353 -32.66 9.40 -20.23
C PRO A 353 -32.51 10.61 -19.30
N GLN A 354 -33.43 10.81 -18.35
CA GLN A 354 -33.39 11.93 -17.41
C GLN A 354 -32.20 11.87 -16.44
N TYR A 355 -31.63 10.68 -16.23
CA TYR A 355 -30.46 10.45 -15.38
C TYR A 355 -29.17 10.37 -16.18
N LYS A 356 -29.22 10.58 -17.52
CA LYS A 356 -28.03 10.61 -18.37
C LYS A 356 -27.37 11.98 -18.31
N LYS A 357 -26.06 11.97 -18.13
CA LYS A 357 -25.21 13.15 -18.06
C LYS A 357 -24.81 13.60 -19.47
N GLN A 358 -24.83 14.90 -19.70
CA GLN A 358 -24.24 15.52 -20.88
C GLN A 358 -22.87 16.07 -20.53
N ASP A 359 -21.94 16.09 -21.46
CA ASP A 359 -20.54 16.51 -21.25
C ASP A 359 -19.86 15.75 -20.11
N VAL A 360 -19.83 14.41 -20.23
CA VAL A 360 -19.19 13.54 -19.25
C VAL A 360 -17.71 13.88 -19.16
N LYS A 361 -17.28 14.29 -17.97
CA LYS A 361 -15.87 14.51 -17.62
C LYS A 361 -15.45 13.44 -16.62
N PRO A 362 -14.85 12.34 -17.09
CA PRO A 362 -14.46 11.27 -16.20
C PRO A 362 -13.36 11.74 -15.23
N PRO A 363 -13.29 11.17 -14.03
CA PRO A 363 -12.19 11.41 -13.13
C PRO A 363 -10.87 10.95 -13.76
N LEU A 364 -9.79 11.68 -13.47
CA LEU A 364 -8.45 11.32 -13.91
C LEU A 364 -7.78 10.53 -12.79
N ALA A 365 -7.63 9.24 -13.00
CA ALA A 365 -6.80 8.38 -12.17
C ALA A 365 -5.62 7.88 -13.02
N LYS A 366 -4.43 7.80 -12.41
CA LYS A 366 -3.20 7.40 -13.07
C LYS A 366 -2.83 5.99 -12.66
N ALA A 367 -2.84 5.07 -13.59
CA ALA A 367 -2.30 3.73 -13.36
C ALA A 367 -0.77 3.76 -13.38
N VAL A 368 -0.14 3.19 -12.36
CA VAL A 368 1.30 3.26 -12.16
C VAL A 368 1.90 1.92 -11.77
N GLU A 369 3.18 1.77 -12.12
CA GLU A 369 4.09 0.73 -11.62
C GLU A 369 5.00 1.34 -10.55
N THR A 370 5.07 0.72 -9.38
CA THR A 370 5.95 1.14 -8.29
C THR A 370 7.35 0.62 -8.51
N VAL A 371 8.34 1.51 -8.54
CA VAL A 371 9.77 1.17 -8.60
C VAL A 371 10.37 1.00 -7.21
N THR A 372 10.01 1.94 -6.32
CA THR A 372 10.52 1.99 -4.95
C THR A 372 9.41 2.39 -4.01
N GLU A 373 9.28 1.66 -2.92
CA GLU A 373 8.40 1.98 -1.79
C GLU A 373 9.21 1.96 -0.49
N THR A 374 8.96 2.92 0.40
CA THR A 374 9.64 3.04 1.70
C THR A 374 8.75 3.63 2.77
N GLY A 375 9.16 3.48 4.03
CA GLY A 375 8.42 3.98 5.17
C GLY A 375 7.04 3.30 5.30
N ASP A 376 6.02 4.10 5.55
CA ASP A 376 4.63 3.61 5.77
C ASP A 376 3.84 3.39 4.45
N PHE A 377 4.54 3.32 3.31
CA PHE A 377 3.93 2.92 2.04
C PHE A 377 4.21 1.44 1.77
N HIS A 378 3.17 0.68 1.46
CA HIS A 378 3.23 -0.79 1.35
C HIS A 378 2.64 -1.29 0.04
N VAL A 379 3.15 -2.41 -0.45
CA VAL A 379 2.71 -3.09 -1.70
C VAL A 379 1.22 -3.41 -1.74
N SER A 380 0.58 -3.49 -0.59
CA SER A 380 -0.86 -3.73 -0.45
C SER A 380 -1.72 -2.49 -0.74
N THR A 381 -1.13 -1.32 -0.89
CA THR A 381 -1.83 -0.09 -1.28
C THR A 381 -2.35 -0.22 -2.71
N ILE A 382 -3.67 -0.17 -2.87
CA ILE A 382 -4.34 -0.31 -4.18
C ILE A 382 -4.42 1.04 -4.88
N GLY A 383 -4.77 2.09 -4.14
CA GLY A 383 -4.89 3.45 -4.63
C GLY A 383 -4.52 4.47 -3.57
N ASP A 384 -4.17 5.67 -4.02
CA ASP A 384 -3.84 6.80 -3.17
C ASP A 384 -4.31 8.10 -3.83
N ASN A 385 -4.86 9.03 -3.05
CA ASN A 385 -5.33 10.33 -3.51
C ASN A 385 -4.70 11.43 -2.67
N LEU A 386 -3.69 12.07 -3.20
CA LEU A 386 -2.87 13.07 -2.51
C LEU A 386 -2.94 14.44 -3.21
N PRO A 387 -2.67 15.53 -2.49
CA PRO A 387 -2.35 15.63 -1.06
C PRO A 387 -3.60 15.52 -0.16
N ASN A 388 -3.38 15.34 1.16
CA ASN A 388 -4.47 15.23 2.13
C ASN A 388 -5.03 16.59 2.59
N GLU A 389 -4.34 17.69 2.29
CA GLU A 389 -4.70 19.04 2.69
C GLU A 389 -5.91 19.58 1.90
N ASN A 390 -7.04 19.80 2.59
CA ASN A 390 -8.27 20.27 1.97
C ASN A 390 -8.10 21.59 1.20
N GLU A 391 -7.30 22.52 1.71
CA GLU A 391 -7.04 23.80 1.03
C GLU A 391 -6.38 23.65 -0.35
N ILE A 392 -5.59 22.58 -0.54
CA ILE A 392 -5.01 22.25 -1.83
C ILE A 392 -6.05 21.56 -2.71
N ARG A 393 -6.74 20.53 -2.17
CA ARG A 393 -7.76 19.77 -2.89
C ARG A 393 -8.85 20.64 -3.47
N GLU A 394 -9.40 21.55 -2.68
CA GLU A 394 -10.49 22.42 -3.11
C GLU A 394 -10.07 23.42 -4.19
N LYS A 395 -8.84 23.94 -4.13
CA LYS A 395 -8.41 25.01 -5.01
C LYS A 395 -7.58 24.56 -6.21
N TYR A 396 -6.78 23.52 -6.04
CA TYR A 396 -5.81 23.05 -7.03
C TYR A 396 -6.06 21.63 -7.48
N GLY A 397 -6.92 20.87 -6.78
CA GLY A 397 -7.20 19.47 -7.06
C GLY A 397 -6.29 18.50 -6.32
N SER A 398 -6.30 17.26 -6.77
CA SER A 398 -5.50 16.15 -6.24
C SER A 398 -5.02 15.24 -7.37
N LYS A 399 -4.04 14.39 -7.09
CA LYS A 399 -3.64 13.29 -7.95
C LYS A 399 -4.15 11.98 -7.38
N SER A 400 -4.81 11.19 -8.21
CA SER A 400 -5.22 9.83 -7.88
C SER A 400 -4.28 8.84 -8.56
N PHE A 401 -3.72 7.93 -7.79
CA PHE A 401 -2.86 6.84 -8.26
C PHE A 401 -3.57 5.51 -8.09
N LEU A 402 -3.45 4.66 -9.10
CA LEU A 402 -3.83 3.25 -9.03
C LEU A 402 -2.55 2.42 -9.17
N PHE A 403 -2.16 1.72 -8.11
CA PHE A 403 -0.94 0.92 -8.08
C PHE A 403 -1.15 -0.44 -8.75
N THR A 404 -1.49 -0.40 -10.02
CA THR A 404 -1.86 -1.57 -10.82
C THR A 404 -0.72 -2.55 -11.02
N GLY A 405 0.52 -2.07 -11.08
CA GLY A 405 1.71 -2.92 -11.09
C GLY A 405 1.80 -3.80 -9.83
N SER A 406 1.63 -3.20 -8.65
CA SER A 406 1.61 -3.91 -7.36
C SER A 406 0.44 -4.89 -7.28
N SER A 407 -0.76 -4.48 -7.68
CA SER A 407 -1.97 -5.34 -7.68
C SER A 407 -1.79 -6.57 -8.58
N ARG A 408 -1.24 -6.42 -9.78
CA ARG A 408 -0.90 -7.54 -10.68
C ARG A 408 0.14 -8.47 -10.05
N THR A 409 1.18 -7.93 -9.44
CA THR A 409 2.22 -8.70 -8.76
C THR A 409 1.63 -9.55 -7.63
N LEU A 410 0.77 -8.97 -6.80
CA LEU A 410 0.08 -9.70 -5.71
C LEU A 410 -0.82 -10.81 -6.25
N THR A 411 -1.58 -10.55 -7.31
CA THR A 411 -2.44 -11.55 -7.97
C THR A 411 -1.61 -12.72 -8.50
N ARG A 412 -0.49 -12.45 -9.17
CA ARG A 412 0.42 -13.48 -9.68
C ARG A 412 1.08 -14.27 -8.54
N ALA A 413 1.46 -13.60 -7.44
CA ALA A 413 2.06 -14.23 -6.27
C ALA A 413 1.10 -15.13 -5.50
N ALA A 414 -0.17 -14.73 -5.39
CA ALA A 414 -1.22 -15.58 -4.82
C ALA A 414 -1.49 -16.84 -5.66
N GLY A 415 -1.14 -16.81 -6.96
CA GLY A 415 -1.29 -17.93 -7.88
C GLY A 415 -2.75 -18.31 -8.15
N ASN A 416 -2.93 -19.51 -8.67
CA ASN A 416 -4.24 -19.99 -9.08
C ASN A 416 -4.95 -20.88 -8.04
N GLY A 417 -4.36 -21.10 -6.87
CA GLY A 417 -4.91 -22.02 -5.87
C GLY A 417 -6.35 -21.70 -5.46
N ALA A 418 -6.65 -20.41 -5.21
CA ALA A 418 -8.02 -19.99 -4.90
C ALA A 418 -8.96 -20.11 -6.10
N LEU A 419 -8.49 -19.83 -7.31
CA LEU A 419 -9.26 -20.05 -8.53
C LEU A 419 -9.60 -21.54 -8.70
N GLU A 420 -8.62 -22.40 -8.59
CA GLU A 420 -8.80 -23.87 -8.77
C GLU A 420 -9.71 -24.48 -7.69
N GLU A 421 -9.62 -23.97 -6.46
CA GLU A 421 -10.45 -24.46 -5.34
C GLU A 421 -11.90 -24.00 -5.42
N PHE A 422 -12.16 -22.76 -5.90
CA PHE A 422 -13.49 -22.14 -5.83
C PHE A 422 -14.20 -21.99 -7.15
N ALA A 423 -13.54 -22.23 -8.29
CA ALA A 423 -14.22 -22.22 -9.59
C ALA A 423 -15.23 -23.36 -9.71
N ALA A 424 -16.34 -23.08 -10.36
CA ALA A 424 -17.44 -24.01 -10.48
C ALA A 424 -17.21 -25.08 -11.59
N SER A 425 -16.26 -24.84 -12.53
CA SER A 425 -16.00 -25.73 -13.65
C SER A 425 -14.57 -25.62 -14.19
N PRO A 426 -14.06 -26.67 -14.89
CA PRO A 426 -12.79 -26.59 -15.60
C PRO A 426 -12.75 -25.51 -16.69
N GLU A 427 -13.87 -25.21 -17.31
CA GLU A 427 -13.99 -24.11 -18.31
C GLU A 427 -13.74 -22.75 -17.66
N GLU A 428 -14.35 -22.49 -16.50
CA GLU A 428 -14.11 -21.28 -15.73
C GLU A 428 -12.62 -21.12 -15.39
N ILE A 429 -11.96 -22.19 -14.91
CA ILE A 429 -10.54 -22.19 -14.61
C ILE A 429 -9.71 -21.82 -15.85
N ALA A 430 -9.99 -22.46 -16.99
CA ALA A 430 -9.25 -22.23 -18.23
C ALA A 430 -9.39 -20.80 -18.73
N ILE A 431 -10.61 -20.27 -18.74
CA ILE A 431 -10.91 -18.90 -19.17
C ILE A 431 -10.28 -17.87 -18.21
N CYS A 432 -10.43 -18.06 -16.91
CA CYS A 432 -9.87 -17.12 -15.92
C CYS A 432 -8.33 -17.16 -15.88
N LYS A 433 -7.70 -18.31 -16.09
CA LYS A 433 -6.23 -18.38 -16.21
C LYS A 433 -5.72 -17.62 -17.43
N LYS A 434 -6.46 -17.67 -18.54
CA LYS A 434 -6.03 -17.05 -19.81
C LYS A 434 -6.33 -15.54 -19.87
N TYR A 435 -7.49 -15.13 -19.39
CA TYR A 435 -8.01 -13.79 -19.61
C TYR A 435 -8.24 -12.99 -18.31
N GLY A 436 -7.98 -13.57 -17.15
CA GLY A 436 -8.28 -12.97 -15.84
C GLY A 436 -7.53 -11.65 -15.58
N GLU A 437 -6.28 -11.55 -16.02
CA GLU A 437 -5.49 -10.33 -15.87
C GLU A 437 -6.06 -9.20 -16.74
N GLU A 438 -6.36 -9.47 -18.01
CA GLU A 438 -6.99 -8.51 -18.93
C GLU A 438 -8.39 -8.08 -18.45
N ALA A 439 -9.16 -9.03 -17.95
CA ALA A 439 -10.47 -8.76 -17.35
C ALA A 439 -10.37 -7.87 -16.11
N GLY A 440 -9.34 -8.06 -15.28
CA GLY A 440 -9.08 -7.24 -14.11
C GLY A 440 -8.69 -5.80 -14.47
N ASP A 441 -7.82 -5.62 -15.46
CA ASP A 441 -7.44 -4.29 -15.97
C ASP A 441 -8.64 -3.52 -16.54
N LEU A 442 -9.49 -4.21 -17.31
CA LEU A 442 -10.73 -3.61 -17.86
C LEU A 442 -11.75 -3.32 -16.76
N MET A 443 -11.89 -4.20 -15.78
CA MET A 443 -12.75 -3.95 -14.62
C MET A 443 -12.33 -2.65 -13.93
N THR A 444 -11.05 -2.49 -13.65
CA THR A 444 -10.52 -1.26 -13.02
C THR A 444 -10.74 -0.03 -13.91
N GLY A 445 -10.39 -0.10 -15.20
CA GLY A 445 -10.55 1.03 -16.11
C GLY A 445 -12.01 1.47 -16.28
N LEU A 446 -12.93 0.53 -16.44
CA LEU A 446 -14.37 0.80 -16.59
C LEU A 446 -14.98 1.30 -15.27
N HIS A 447 -14.61 0.73 -14.14
CA HIS A 447 -15.05 1.14 -12.81
C HIS A 447 -14.66 2.60 -12.53
N GLU A 448 -13.38 2.93 -12.67
CA GLU A 448 -12.84 4.25 -12.31
C GLU A 448 -13.28 5.33 -13.31
N VAL A 449 -13.10 5.07 -14.61
CA VAL A 449 -13.31 6.10 -15.64
C VAL A 449 -14.78 6.24 -15.99
N ILE A 450 -15.48 5.14 -16.24
CA ILE A 450 -16.88 5.17 -16.67
C ILE A 450 -17.82 5.10 -15.47
N GLY A 451 -17.55 4.21 -14.52
CA GLY A 451 -18.36 3.99 -13.33
C GLY A 451 -18.55 5.28 -12.54
N HIS A 452 -17.53 5.79 -11.89
CA HIS A 452 -17.60 7.00 -11.08
C HIS A 452 -17.89 8.27 -11.90
N GLY A 453 -17.53 8.28 -13.19
CA GLY A 453 -17.77 9.42 -14.08
C GLY A 453 -19.23 9.63 -14.49
N SER A 454 -20.06 8.60 -14.42
CA SER A 454 -21.39 8.54 -15.04
C SER A 454 -22.55 8.97 -14.14
N GLY A 455 -23.69 9.23 -14.79
CA GLY A 455 -24.95 9.52 -14.13
C GLY A 455 -25.16 10.97 -13.71
N LYS A 456 -26.42 11.45 -13.81
CA LYS A 456 -26.84 12.81 -13.48
C LYS A 456 -27.75 12.80 -12.26
N LEU A 457 -27.46 13.65 -11.29
CA LEU A 457 -28.30 13.85 -10.12
C LEU A 457 -29.49 14.77 -10.42
N ASN A 458 -30.60 14.57 -9.71
CA ASN A 458 -31.70 15.51 -9.71
C ASN A 458 -31.22 16.84 -9.10
N PRO A 459 -31.49 17.99 -9.76
CA PRO A 459 -31.05 19.30 -9.27
C PRO A 459 -31.55 19.68 -7.87
N ARG A 460 -32.60 18.99 -7.37
CA ARG A 460 -33.10 19.23 -6.00
C ARG A 460 -32.15 18.73 -4.90
N LEU A 461 -31.21 17.85 -5.22
CA LEU A 461 -30.23 17.32 -4.26
C LEU A 461 -29.10 18.34 -4.05
N SER A 462 -29.33 19.35 -3.23
CA SER A 462 -28.32 20.31 -2.85
C SER A 462 -27.26 19.64 -1.98
N GLY A 463 -25.98 19.75 -2.34
CA GLY A 463 -24.86 19.10 -1.62
C GLY A 463 -24.58 17.66 -2.02
N GLY A 464 -25.18 17.19 -3.14
CA GLY A 464 -24.95 15.84 -3.66
C GLY A 464 -25.85 14.77 -3.04
N SER A 465 -25.80 13.56 -3.58
CA SER A 465 -26.60 12.42 -3.11
C SER A 465 -26.13 11.84 -1.78
N GLU A 466 -24.87 12.07 -1.41
CA GLU A 466 -24.21 11.56 -0.19
C GLU A 466 -24.96 12.01 1.07
N ALA A 467 -25.33 13.29 1.14
CA ALA A 467 -26.09 13.84 2.28
C ALA A 467 -27.46 13.18 2.47
N TYR A 468 -28.05 12.64 1.40
CA TYR A 468 -29.36 11.99 1.42
C TYR A 468 -29.26 10.48 1.67
N LEU A 469 -28.26 9.80 1.12
CA LEU A 469 -28.09 8.34 1.19
C LEU A 469 -27.30 7.90 2.43
N LYS A 470 -26.58 8.84 3.07
CA LYS A 470 -25.88 8.64 4.36
C LYS A 470 -24.94 7.44 4.31
N GLU A 471 -25.02 6.55 5.32
CA GLU A 471 -24.18 5.35 5.50
C GLU A 471 -24.29 4.32 4.36
N TYR A 472 -25.26 4.45 3.47
CA TYR A 472 -25.41 3.57 2.29
C TYR A 472 -24.81 4.13 1.01
N PHE A 473 -24.35 5.40 1.04
CA PHE A 473 -23.82 6.07 -0.16
C PHE A 473 -22.63 5.34 -0.76
N SER A 474 -21.62 5.01 0.06
CA SER A 474 -20.40 4.35 -0.43
C SER A 474 -20.72 2.97 -1.03
N THR A 475 -21.52 2.15 -0.34
CA THR A 475 -21.95 0.84 -0.89
C THR A 475 -22.66 0.99 -2.23
N LEU A 476 -23.55 1.99 -2.38
CA LEU A 476 -24.25 2.25 -3.64
C LEU A 476 -23.31 2.69 -4.74
N GLU A 477 -22.38 3.63 -4.45
CA GLU A 477 -21.48 4.19 -5.44
C GLU A 477 -20.50 3.15 -5.97
N GLU A 478 -19.94 2.33 -5.09
CA GLU A 478 -19.07 1.23 -5.47
C GLU A 478 -19.81 0.14 -6.26
N ALA A 479 -21.06 -0.16 -5.87
CA ALA A 479 -21.90 -1.10 -6.62
C ALA A 479 -22.19 -0.57 -8.02
N ARG A 480 -22.49 0.72 -8.17
CA ARG A 480 -22.76 1.35 -9.44
C ARG A 480 -21.53 1.36 -10.35
N ALA A 481 -20.37 1.65 -9.82
CA ALA A 481 -19.11 1.64 -10.58
C ALA A 481 -18.76 0.21 -11.07
N ASP A 482 -18.89 -0.80 -10.21
CA ASP A 482 -18.71 -2.21 -10.58
C ASP A 482 -19.73 -2.67 -11.63
N LEU A 483 -21.01 -2.29 -11.49
CA LEU A 483 -22.07 -2.64 -12.44
C LEU A 483 -21.86 -2.00 -13.81
N MET A 484 -21.35 -0.76 -13.88
CA MET A 484 -20.98 -0.13 -15.15
C MET A 484 -19.88 -0.91 -15.87
N ALA A 485 -18.90 -1.44 -15.14
CA ALA A 485 -17.89 -2.31 -15.73
C ALA A 485 -18.49 -3.63 -16.25
N LEU A 486 -19.33 -4.28 -15.43
CA LEU A 486 -20.00 -5.52 -15.78
C LEU A 486 -21.00 -5.35 -16.95
N TRP A 487 -21.69 -4.21 -17.04
CA TRP A 487 -22.61 -3.90 -18.13
C TRP A 487 -21.90 -3.71 -19.47
N ASN A 488 -20.80 -2.95 -19.46
CA ASN A 488 -20.10 -2.52 -20.66
C ASN A 488 -19.09 -3.56 -21.18
N ILE A 489 -18.68 -4.57 -20.41
CA ILE A 489 -17.64 -5.52 -20.85
C ILE A 489 -18.00 -6.27 -22.15
N PHE A 490 -19.28 -6.44 -22.42
CA PHE A 490 -19.78 -7.04 -23.66
C PHE A 490 -20.24 -6.00 -24.70
N ASP A 491 -19.96 -4.72 -24.49
CA ASP A 491 -20.30 -3.68 -25.47
C ASP A 491 -19.36 -3.75 -26.67
N PRO A 492 -19.92 -3.76 -27.93
CA PRO A 492 -19.12 -3.81 -29.15
C PRO A 492 -18.10 -2.67 -29.29
N LYS A 493 -18.33 -1.55 -28.59
CA LYS A 493 -17.42 -0.41 -28.58
C LYS A 493 -16.04 -0.78 -28.08
N LEU A 494 -15.93 -1.65 -27.08
CA LEU A 494 -14.65 -2.11 -26.56
C LEU A 494 -13.82 -2.86 -27.60
N GLN A 495 -14.47 -3.66 -28.46
CA GLN A 495 -13.82 -4.33 -29.59
C GLN A 495 -13.37 -3.32 -30.66
N GLN A 496 -14.23 -2.34 -31.01
CA GLN A 496 -13.89 -1.27 -31.95
C GLN A 496 -12.68 -0.44 -31.48
N LEU A 497 -12.54 -0.23 -30.19
CA LEU A 497 -11.44 0.48 -29.58
C LEU A 497 -10.18 -0.40 -29.36
N HIS A 498 -10.25 -1.68 -29.72
CA HIS A 498 -9.19 -2.67 -29.48
C HIS A 498 -8.78 -2.74 -28.00
N LEU A 499 -9.78 -2.72 -27.10
CA LEU A 499 -9.59 -2.81 -25.65
C LEU A 499 -9.82 -4.22 -25.10
N VAL A 500 -10.44 -5.11 -25.87
CA VAL A 500 -10.65 -6.52 -25.54
C VAL A 500 -10.02 -7.41 -26.61
N SER A 501 -9.25 -8.41 -26.18
CA SER A 501 -8.59 -9.37 -27.08
C SER A 501 -9.51 -10.51 -27.52
N SER A 502 -10.56 -10.78 -26.74
CA SER A 502 -11.52 -11.88 -26.96
C SER A 502 -12.83 -11.64 -26.23
N PRO A 503 -13.97 -12.14 -26.73
CA PRO A 503 -15.23 -12.18 -25.97
C PRO A 503 -15.12 -12.92 -24.62
N ASP A 504 -14.16 -13.85 -24.50
CA ASP A 504 -13.94 -14.61 -23.25
C ASP A 504 -13.37 -13.75 -22.11
N VAL A 505 -12.85 -12.55 -22.40
CA VAL A 505 -12.48 -11.56 -21.37
C VAL A 505 -13.71 -11.18 -20.54
N GLY A 506 -14.86 -10.95 -21.20
CA GLY A 506 -16.13 -10.69 -20.52
C GLY A 506 -16.61 -11.87 -19.68
N LYS A 507 -16.43 -13.09 -20.16
CA LYS A 507 -16.74 -14.29 -19.36
C LYS A 507 -15.84 -14.38 -18.13
N ALA A 508 -14.51 -14.12 -18.28
CA ALA A 508 -13.58 -14.11 -17.16
C ALA A 508 -13.98 -13.06 -16.10
N MET A 509 -14.40 -11.87 -16.51
CA MET A 509 -14.87 -10.82 -15.60
C MET A 509 -16.12 -11.27 -14.83
N TYR A 510 -17.11 -11.86 -15.49
CA TYR A 510 -18.33 -12.34 -14.84
C TYR A 510 -18.05 -13.50 -13.89
N TYR A 511 -17.25 -14.49 -14.29
CA TYR A 511 -16.84 -15.58 -13.42
C TYR A 511 -16.13 -15.06 -12.17
N ASN A 512 -15.21 -14.08 -12.33
CA ASN A 512 -14.52 -13.49 -11.20
C ASN A 512 -15.49 -12.76 -10.26
N ALA A 513 -16.40 -11.93 -10.79
CA ALA A 513 -17.39 -11.21 -9.99
C ALA A 513 -18.25 -12.16 -9.14
N VAL A 514 -18.74 -13.24 -9.76
CA VAL A 514 -19.56 -14.26 -9.07
C VAL A 514 -18.74 -15.00 -8.00
N ARG A 515 -17.53 -15.44 -8.32
CA ARG A 515 -16.67 -16.18 -7.39
C ARG A 515 -16.21 -15.33 -6.21
N VAL A 516 -15.89 -14.06 -6.45
CA VAL A 516 -15.40 -13.15 -5.38
C VAL A 516 -16.48 -12.91 -4.33
N ALA A 517 -17.76 -12.87 -4.68
CA ALA A 517 -18.85 -12.77 -3.69
C ALA A 517 -18.84 -13.93 -2.67
N LEU A 518 -18.42 -15.13 -3.10
CA LEU A 518 -18.22 -16.26 -2.18
C LEU A 518 -16.89 -16.16 -1.43
N THR A 519 -15.80 -15.96 -2.14
CA THR A 519 -14.45 -16.09 -1.58
C THR A 519 -14.09 -14.97 -0.60
N GLN A 520 -14.67 -13.77 -0.76
CA GLN A 520 -14.47 -12.65 0.16
C GLN A 520 -14.91 -12.93 1.60
N LEU A 521 -15.81 -13.91 1.83
CA LEU A 521 -16.24 -14.33 3.16
C LEU A 521 -15.05 -14.82 4.02
N ASN A 522 -13.94 -15.26 3.41
CA ASN A 522 -12.70 -15.58 4.11
C ASN A 522 -12.13 -14.42 4.95
N ARG A 523 -12.47 -13.17 4.62
CA ARG A 523 -12.00 -11.99 5.34
C ARG A 523 -12.78 -11.69 6.61
N ILE A 524 -13.94 -12.33 6.80
CA ILE A 524 -14.84 -12.07 7.92
C ILE A 524 -14.63 -13.15 9.00
N THR A 525 -14.09 -12.75 10.14
CA THR A 525 -13.72 -13.69 11.21
C THR A 525 -14.84 -13.99 12.21
N LYS A 526 -15.81 -13.09 12.37
CA LYS A 526 -16.90 -13.19 13.35
C LYS A 526 -18.20 -12.60 12.83
N GLY A 527 -19.33 -13.06 13.37
CA GLY A 527 -20.65 -12.51 13.04
C GLY A 527 -21.24 -13.10 11.75
N ASP A 528 -22.31 -12.46 11.29
CA ASP A 528 -23.11 -12.82 10.12
C ASP A 528 -23.40 -11.61 9.22
N THR A 529 -22.65 -10.50 9.43
CA THR A 529 -22.82 -9.23 8.73
C THR A 529 -21.53 -8.77 8.05
N ILE A 530 -21.69 -8.10 6.92
CA ILE A 530 -20.63 -7.44 6.18
C ILE A 530 -20.70 -5.94 6.47
N GLU A 531 -19.58 -5.34 6.91
CA GLU A 531 -19.50 -3.92 7.26
C GLU A 531 -18.76 -3.10 6.19
N GLU A 532 -17.87 -3.72 5.40
CA GLU A 532 -17.05 -3.04 4.41
C GLU A 532 -17.81 -2.90 3.07
N ASP A 533 -17.79 -1.70 2.49
CA ASP A 533 -18.64 -1.29 1.37
C ASP A 533 -18.39 -2.08 0.08
N HIS A 534 -17.14 -2.35 -0.28
CA HIS A 534 -16.82 -3.17 -1.46
C HIS A 534 -17.25 -4.64 -1.29
N GLN A 535 -17.28 -5.15 -0.07
CA GLN A 535 -17.79 -6.49 0.16
C GLN A 535 -19.32 -6.52 0.12
N ARG A 536 -19.97 -5.46 0.65
CA ARG A 536 -21.43 -5.28 0.54
C ARG A 536 -21.88 -5.18 -0.90
N ASN A 537 -21.19 -4.39 -1.73
CA ASN A 537 -21.55 -4.20 -3.13
C ASN A 537 -21.48 -5.53 -3.90
N ARG A 538 -20.43 -6.32 -3.72
CA ARG A 538 -20.25 -7.62 -4.40
C ARG A 538 -21.34 -8.63 -4.00
N GLN A 539 -21.73 -8.66 -2.72
CA GLN A 539 -22.86 -9.47 -2.26
C GLN A 539 -24.18 -8.97 -2.84
N LEU A 540 -24.40 -7.65 -2.82
CA LEU A 540 -25.59 -7.02 -3.39
C LEU A 540 -25.77 -7.39 -4.86
N ILE A 541 -24.72 -7.25 -5.66
CA ILE A 541 -24.78 -7.55 -7.11
C ILE A 541 -25.12 -9.01 -7.34
N VAL A 542 -24.36 -9.93 -6.74
CA VAL A 542 -24.51 -11.37 -7.02
C VAL A 542 -25.83 -11.92 -6.47
N ASN A 543 -26.22 -11.55 -5.25
CA ASN A 543 -27.47 -12.01 -4.66
C ASN A 543 -28.70 -11.45 -5.37
N TYR A 544 -28.63 -10.17 -5.81
CA TYR A 544 -29.71 -9.57 -6.60
C TYR A 544 -29.90 -10.28 -7.94
N VAL A 545 -28.81 -10.49 -8.68
CA VAL A 545 -28.86 -11.17 -9.99
C VAL A 545 -29.37 -12.61 -9.82
N MET A 546 -28.91 -13.32 -8.79
CA MET A 546 -29.38 -14.66 -8.46
C MET A 546 -30.89 -14.69 -8.21
N ASP A 547 -31.42 -13.79 -7.37
CA ASP A 547 -32.85 -13.70 -7.01
C ASP A 547 -33.72 -13.29 -8.20
N LYS A 548 -33.28 -12.31 -9.03
CA LYS A 548 -34.08 -11.70 -10.05
C LYS A 548 -34.09 -12.45 -11.39
N THR A 549 -33.00 -13.12 -11.71
CA THR A 549 -32.84 -13.71 -13.05
C THR A 549 -32.60 -15.21 -13.07
N GLY A 550 -32.16 -15.77 -11.93
CA GLY A 550 -31.72 -17.16 -11.87
C GLY A 550 -30.47 -17.46 -12.71
N ALA A 551 -29.70 -16.43 -13.09
CA ALA A 551 -28.48 -16.58 -13.87
C ALA A 551 -27.38 -17.31 -13.07
N ILE A 552 -27.42 -17.18 -11.76
CA ILE A 552 -26.44 -17.76 -10.82
C ILE A 552 -27.15 -18.76 -9.93
N GLU A 553 -26.54 -19.90 -9.68
CA GLU A 553 -27.03 -20.94 -8.79
C GLU A 553 -26.01 -21.29 -7.70
N LYS A 554 -26.47 -21.44 -6.47
CA LYS A 554 -25.68 -21.98 -5.38
C LYS A 554 -25.77 -23.52 -5.39
N VAL A 555 -24.63 -24.18 -5.62
CA VAL A 555 -24.56 -25.64 -5.78
C VAL A 555 -23.61 -26.24 -4.74
N GLU A 556 -24.02 -27.33 -4.11
CA GLU A 556 -23.16 -28.14 -3.27
C GLU A 556 -22.64 -29.36 -4.03
N ARG A 557 -21.32 -29.59 -3.98
CA ARG A 557 -20.66 -30.77 -4.52
C ARG A 557 -19.59 -31.24 -3.53
N GLU A 558 -19.65 -32.49 -3.12
CA GLU A 558 -18.68 -33.11 -2.20
C GLU A 558 -18.48 -32.28 -0.90
N GLY A 559 -19.57 -31.74 -0.36
CA GLY A 559 -19.54 -30.90 0.85
C GLY A 559 -18.92 -29.51 0.65
N LYS A 560 -18.73 -29.08 -0.58
CA LYS A 560 -18.22 -27.73 -0.94
C LYS A 560 -19.28 -26.95 -1.69
N THR A 561 -19.48 -25.70 -1.31
CA THR A 561 -20.39 -24.78 -1.99
C THR A 561 -19.68 -24.05 -3.11
N TYR A 562 -20.36 -23.90 -4.24
CA TYR A 562 -19.93 -23.13 -5.42
C TYR A 562 -21.06 -22.20 -5.85
N LEU A 563 -20.69 -21.05 -6.42
CA LEU A 563 -21.61 -20.19 -7.16
C LEU A 563 -21.38 -20.44 -8.66
N VAL A 564 -22.39 -20.96 -9.33
CA VAL A 564 -22.32 -21.38 -10.73
C VAL A 564 -23.04 -20.34 -11.59
N LEU A 565 -22.30 -19.67 -12.46
CA LEU A 565 -22.91 -18.82 -13.51
C LEU A 565 -23.40 -19.71 -14.65
N LYS A 566 -24.70 -19.76 -14.84
CA LYS A 566 -25.37 -20.66 -15.82
C LYS A 566 -25.75 -19.96 -17.12
N ASP A 567 -25.98 -18.64 -17.06
CA ASP A 567 -26.53 -17.89 -18.18
C ASP A 567 -25.96 -16.46 -18.20
N PHE A 568 -25.11 -16.20 -19.17
CA PHE A 568 -24.43 -14.89 -19.31
C PHE A 568 -25.40 -13.76 -19.72
N ASP A 569 -26.42 -14.07 -20.54
CA ASP A 569 -27.36 -13.06 -20.97
C ASP A 569 -28.28 -12.65 -19.82
N LYS A 570 -28.77 -13.60 -19.04
CA LYS A 570 -29.52 -13.32 -17.81
C LYS A 570 -28.65 -12.61 -16.76
N MET A 571 -27.35 -12.92 -16.67
CA MET A 571 -26.43 -12.19 -15.81
C MET A 571 -26.39 -10.71 -16.24
N ARG A 572 -26.18 -10.44 -17.53
CA ARG A 572 -26.18 -9.07 -18.08
C ARG A 572 -27.51 -8.36 -17.85
N GLN A 573 -28.62 -9.06 -18.04
CA GLN A 573 -29.97 -8.52 -17.75
C GLN A 573 -30.09 -8.09 -16.29
N GLY A 574 -29.69 -8.93 -15.34
CA GLY A 574 -29.73 -8.63 -13.92
C GLY A 574 -28.81 -7.46 -13.53
N VAL A 575 -27.60 -7.40 -14.11
CA VAL A 575 -26.67 -6.26 -13.97
C VAL A 575 -27.35 -4.96 -14.42
N GLY A 576 -27.95 -4.93 -15.63
CA GLY A 576 -28.62 -3.73 -16.12
C GLY A 576 -29.82 -3.31 -15.30
N MET A 577 -30.63 -4.28 -14.80
CA MET A 577 -31.76 -3.99 -13.90
C MET A 577 -31.31 -3.34 -12.60
N LEU A 578 -30.27 -3.87 -11.96
CA LEU A 578 -29.75 -3.33 -10.70
C LEU A 578 -29.10 -1.96 -10.92
N GLU A 579 -28.31 -1.80 -11.99
CA GLU A 579 -27.65 -0.54 -12.31
C GLU A 579 -28.66 0.58 -12.56
N ALA A 580 -29.73 0.32 -13.33
CA ALA A 580 -30.80 1.30 -13.54
C ALA A 580 -31.48 1.72 -12.23
N GLU A 581 -31.71 0.78 -11.33
CA GLU A 581 -32.33 1.06 -10.03
C GLU A 581 -31.38 1.84 -9.11
N LEU A 582 -30.09 1.46 -9.02
CA LEU A 582 -29.12 2.19 -8.22
C LEU A 582 -28.91 3.62 -8.75
N MET A 583 -28.88 3.80 -10.07
CA MET A 583 -28.80 5.14 -10.66
C MET A 583 -30.05 5.99 -10.32
N ARG A 584 -31.25 5.43 -10.38
CA ARG A 584 -32.48 6.12 -9.94
C ARG A 584 -32.37 6.53 -8.47
N ILE A 585 -31.99 5.60 -7.60
CA ILE A 585 -31.83 5.83 -6.15
C ILE A 585 -30.82 6.96 -5.89
N LYS A 586 -29.64 6.90 -6.54
CA LYS A 586 -28.62 7.93 -6.45
C LYS A 586 -29.14 9.30 -6.89
N ALA A 587 -29.78 9.34 -8.05
CA ALA A 587 -30.28 10.56 -8.65
C ALA A 587 -31.41 11.21 -7.84
N GLU A 588 -32.24 10.40 -7.18
CA GLU A 588 -33.37 10.87 -6.39
C GLU A 588 -33.08 11.01 -4.87
N GLY A 589 -31.92 10.54 -4.40
CA GLY A 589 -31.56 10.52 -2.97
C GLY A 589 -32.49 9.62 -2.14
N ASP A 590 -32.93 8.48 -2.73
CA ASP A 590 -33.93 7.58 -2.11
C ASP A 590 -33.29 6.65 -1.07
N TYR A 591 -33.14 7.17 0.15
CA TYR A 591 -32.58 6.44 1.28
C TYR A 591 -33.33 5.14 1.60
N ALA A 592 -34.66 5.15 1.53
CA ALA A 592 -35.45 3.96 1.89
C ALA A 592 -35.21 2.81 0.93
N ALA A 593 -35.09 3.11 -0.37
CA ALA A 593 -34.84 2.10 -1.39
C ALA A 593 -33.42 1.53 -1.29
N ILE A 594 -32.37 2.35 -1.09
CA ILE A 594 -31.02 1.81 -0.95
C ILE A 594 -30.88 0.97 0.31
N LYS A 595 -31.45 1.44 1.43
CA LYS A 595 -31.46 0.67 2.68
C LYS A 595 -32.10 -0.70 2.48
N ALA A 596 -33.26 -0.77 1.84
CA ALA A 596 -33.95 -2.03 1.59
C ALA A 596 -33.14 -2.99 0.69
N LEU A 597 -32.46 -2.47 -0.35
CA LEU A 597 -31.63 -3.28 -1.23
C LEU A 597 -30.40 -3.82 -0.51
N VAL A 598 -29.66 -2.95 0.18
CA VAL A 598 -28.41 -3.34 0.86
C VAL A 598 -28.69 -4.28 2.01
N ASP A 599 -29.69 -4.00 2.85
CA ASP A 599 -30.08 -4.88 3.96
C ASP A 599 -30.52 -6.29 3.47
N ARG A 600 -31.20 -6.33 2.32
CA ARG A 600 -31.66 -7.61 1.76
C ARG A 600 -30.56 -8.43 1.11
N TYR A 601 -29.68 -7.80 0.33
CA TYR A 601 -28.75 -8.51 -0.55
C TYR A 601 -27.28 -8.34 -0.19
N GLY A 602 -26.89 -7.26 0.51
CA GLY A 602 -25.49 -6.88 0.70
C GLY A 602 -24.91 -7.18 2.09
N VAL A 603 -25.75 -7.21 3.13
CA VAL A 603 -25.27 -7.21 4.53
C VAL A 603 -25.17 -8.63 5.10
N ARG A 604 -26.18 -9.47 4.90
CA ARG A 604 -26.28 -10.76 5.61
C ARG A 604 -25.71 -11.90 4.77
N PHE A 605 -25.01 -12.81 5.46
CA PHE A 605 -24.54 -14.08 4.90
C PHE A 605 -24.76 -15.23 5.88
N ASP A 606 -24.68 -16.46 5.37
CA ASP A 606 -24.74 -17.67 6.18
C ASP A 606 -23.38 -17.91 6.86
N PRO A 607 -23.29 -17.87 8.21
CA PRO A 607 -22.04 -18.14 8.93
C PRO A 607 -21.44 -19.52 8.64
N LYS A 608 -22.28 -20.54 8.36
CA LYS A 608 -21.77 -21.87 8.00
C LYS A 608 -21.05 -21.84 6.65
N LEU A 609 -21.57 -21.06 5.70
CA LEU A 609 -20.90 -20.87 4.42
C LEU A 609 -19.57 -20.15 4.58
N ARG A 610 -19.51 -19.10 5.41
CA ARG A 610 -18.26 -18.41 5.77
C ARG A 610 -17.25 -19.38 6.37
N ASP A 611 -17.66 -20.19 7.36
CA ASP A 611 -16.77 -21.15 8.01
C ASP A 611 -16.23 -22.20 7.03
N GLN A 612 -17.07 -22.66 6.08
CA GLN A 612 -16.64 -23.53 5.00
C GLN A 612 -15.58 -22.85 4.11
N VAL A 613 -15.81 -21.58 3.70
CA VAL A 613 -14.86 -20.82 2.88
C VAL A 613 -13.53 -20.63 3.61
N VAL A 614 -13.58 -20.26 4.90
CA VAL A 614 -12.38 -20.10 5.73
C VAL A 614 -11.59 -21.41 5.82
N ALA A 615 -12.26 -22.54 6.07
CA ALA A 615 -11.62 -23.86 6.16
C ALA A 615 -10.98 -24.27 4.83
N ARG A 616 -11.58 -23.92 3.69
CA ARG A 616 -11.04 -24.17 2.35
C ARG A 616 -9.77 -23.32 2.11
N TYR A 617 -9.79 -22.03 2.46
CA TYR A 617 -8.63 -21.14 2.36
C TYR A 617 -7.47 -21.59 3.26
N GLN A 618 -7.75 -22.07 4.47
CA GLN A 618 -6.72 -22.59 5.38
C GLN A 618 -5.93 -23.75 4.76
N LYS A 619 -6.61 -24.61 3.96
CA LYS A 619 -5.94 -25.72 3.25
C LYS A 619 -5.07 -25.29 2.11
N LEU A 620 -5.30 -24.10 1.55
CA LEU A 620 -4.48 -23.55 0.45
C LEU A 620 -3.14 -22.98 0.95
N ASP A 621 -3.04 -22.75 2.27
CA ASP A 621 -1.84 -22.18 2.89
C ASP A 621 -1.26 -20.95 2.15
N LEU A 622 -2.13 -20.04 1.73
CA LEU A 622 -1.76 -18.81 1.04
C LEU A 622 -1.25 -17.75 2.04
N PRO A 623 -0.29 -16.89 1.63
CA PRO A 623 0.09 -15.75 2.44
C PRO A 623 -1.10 -14.84 2.76
N ARG A 624 -1.10 -14.26 3.96
CA ARG A 624 -2.13 -13.30 4.42
C ARG A 624 -1.62 -11.86 4.37
N TYR A 625 -0.31 -11.69 4.52
CA TYR A 625 0.39 -10.41 4.54
C TYR A 625 1.38 -10.38 3.39
N TRP A 626 1.66 -9.21 2.87
CA TRP A 626 2.51 -9.03 1.71
C TRP A 626 3.55 -7.95 1.93
N CYS A 627 4.76 -8.19 1.45
CA CYS A 627 5.85 -7.23 1.46
C CYS A 627 6.41 -7.09 0.03
N GLY A 628 6.56 -5.85 -0.44
CA GLY A 628 7.20 -5.54 -1.71
C GLY A 628 8.72 -5.65 -1.63
N VAL A 629 9.31 -6.29 -2.63
CA VAL A 629 10.75 -6.28 -2.87
C VAL A 629 11.01 -5.29 -3.98
N ASN A 630 11.56 -4.14 -3.64
CA ASN A 630 11.80 -3.06 -4.59
C ASN A 630 12.69 -3.50 -5.77
N SER A 631 12.49 -2.87 -6.92
CA SER A 631 13.43 -2.98 -8.03
C SER A 631 14.81 -2.45 -7.65
N LEU A 632 15.87 -3.10 -8.12
CA LEU A 632 17.25 -2.64 -7.92
C LEU A 632 17.69 -1.76 -9.08
N LEU A 633 17.98 -0.51 -8.78
CA LEU A 633 18.51 0.47 -9.72
C LEU A 633 20.03 0.54 -9.59
N THR A 634 20.75 0.18 -10.66
CA THR A 634 22.22 0.17 -10.69
C THR A 634 22.71 1.35 -11.52
N PRO A 635 23.36 2.38 -10.90
CA PRO A 635 23.87 3.53 -11.62
C PRO A 635 25.19 3.22 -12.33
N SER A 636 25.40 3.83 -13.47
CA SER A 636 26.68 3.91 -14.17
C SER A 636 27.15 5.37 -14.19
N PHE A 637 28.40 5.60 -13.76
CA PHE A 637 28.99 6.95 -13.72
C PHE A 637 30.16 7.04 -14.71
N ASP A 638 30.35 8.21 -15.29
CA ASP A 638 31.57 8.53 -16.04
C ASP A 638 32.75 8.82 -15.10
N THR A 639 33.91 9.09 -15.67
CA THR A 639 35.14 9.41 -14.92
C THR A 639 35.07 10.72 -14.15
N ALA A 640 34.13 11.61 -14.47
CA ALA A 640 33.85 12.85 -13.76
C ALA A 640 32.80 12.68 -12.65
N GLY A 641 32.28 11.46 -12.45
CA GLY A 641 31.24 11.17 -11.45
C GLY A 641 29.83 11.57 -11.89
N LYS A 642 29.62 11.87 -13.17
CA LYS A 642 28.28 12.16 -13.71
C LYS A 642 27.55 10.86 -14.03
N LEU A 643 26.30 10.76 -13.63
CA LEU A 643 25.43 9.62 -13.96
C LEU A 643 25.16 9.58 -15.46
N ILE A 644 25.54 8.49 -16.13
CA ILE A 644 25.40 8.27 -17.58
C ILE A 644 24.41 7.18 -17.94
N GLY A 645 23.97 6.37 -16.98
CA GLY A 645 22.99 5.31 -17.20
C GLY A 645 22.49 4.72 -15.90
N VAL A 646 21.32 4.11 -15.96
CA VAL A 646 20.70 3.37 -14.84
C VAL A 646 20.17 2.05 -15.38
N GLY A 647 20.69 0.94 -14.85
CA GLY A 647 20.15 -0.39 -15.07
C GLY A 647 19.03 -0.71 -14.08
N LEU A 648 17.97 -1.37 -14.56
CA LEU A 648 16.91 -1.95 -13.73
C LEU A 648 17.11 -3.46 -13.65
N SER A 649 17.05 -4.02 -12.45
CA SER A 649 17.04 -5.46 -12.21
C SER A 649 16.11 -5.83 -11.06
N TYR A 650 15.77 -7.09 -10.98
CA TYR A 650 14.87 -7.67 -9.98
C TYR A 650 15.69 -8.61 -9.08
N PRO A 651 16.10 -8.14 -7.88
CA PRO A 651 17.08 -8.86 -7.05
C PRO A 651 16.56 -10.19 -6.52
N ARG A 652 15.24 -10.34 -6.33
CA ARG A 652 14.58 -11.54 -5.78
C ARG A 652 15.20 -12.06 -4.46
N ASP A 653 15.88 -11.18 -3.75
CA ASP A 653 16.55 -11.41 -2.47
C ASP A 653 16.32 -10.21 -1.55
N TYR A 654 15.32 -10.35 -0.68
CA TYR A 654 14.91 -9.27 0.20
C TYR A 654 15.97 -8.91 1.23
N VAL A 655 16.68 -9.92 1.77
CA VAL A 655 17.76 -9.70 2.77
C VAL A 655 18.89 -8.88 2.15
N LYS A 656 19.36 -9.29 0.98
CA LYS A 656 20.44 -8.59 0.28
C LYS A 656 20.05 -7.16 -0.08
N LEU A 657 18.80 -6.96 -0.48
CA LEU A 657 18.27 -5.63 -0.78
C LEU A 657 18.28 -4.74 0.47
N GLN A 658 17.74 -5.22 1.60
CA GLN A 658 17.68 -4.45 2.85
C GLN A 658 19.07 -4.15 3.41
N LEU A 659 20.01 -5.10 3.34
CA LEU A 659 21.40 -4.85 3.74
C LEU A 659 22.10 -3.84 2.82
N SER A 660 21.74 -3.76 1.53
CA SER A 660 22.24 -2.71 0.66
C SER A 660 21.72 -1.31 1.07
N TYR A 661 20.50 -1.22 1.58
CA TYR A 661 19.96 0.02 2.15
C TYR A 661 20.64 0.38 3.48
N ALA A 662 20.90 -0.62 4.32
CA ALA A 662 21.63 -0.42 5.58
C ALA A 662 23.04 0.18 5.33
N ALA A 663 23.74 -0.29 4.30
CA ALA A 663 25.06 0.24 3.91
C ALA A 663 25.01 1.74 3.53
N LEU A 664 23.92 2.22 2.93
CA LEU A 664 23.71 3.65 2.67
C LEU A 664 23.64 4.49 3.95
N HIS A 665 23.30 3.89 5.08
CA HIS A 665 23.19 4.53 6.39
C HIS A 665 24.38 4.23 7.31
N GLY A 666 25.45 3.63 6.78
CA GLY A 666 26.70 3.43 7.50
C GLY A 666 26.78 2.13 8.31
N VAL A 667 25.90 1.18 8.09
CA VAL A 667 26.07 -0.22 8.55
C VAL A 667 27.06 -0.90 7.61
N GLN A 668 28.18 -1.41 8.14
CA GLN A 668 29.30 -1.96 7.35
C GLN A 668 29.81 -3.27 7.95
#